data_ce5da0c3c97396b28ba5df1bf2f8176b
#
_entry.id   ce5da0c3c97396b28ba5df1bf2f8176b
#
_cell.length_a   1.000
_cell.length_b   1.000
_cell.length_c   1.000
_cell.angle_alpha   90.00
_cell.angle_beta   90.00
_cell.angle_gamma   90.00
#
_symmetry.space_group_name_H-M   'P 1'
#
loop_
_entity.id
_entity.type
_entity.pdbx_description
1 polymer ?
#
loop_
_entity_poly.entity_id
_entity_poly.type
_entity_poly.pdbx_seq_one_letter_code
_entity_poly.pdbx_strand_id
1 'polypeptide(L)'
;MFYIQNILYMKNICTLLIGIFILFSSGITAQEKYKIYPIPQEKVYSKSKASFTSVVYVVSEKGIDKYTCNRLTDILQKHNINAVFTDKPKGGSSVIYLGINGSGQQADSKVTKLRLKRDLFSLPKYDKHILSMYSSGGKAQLVILGEHTDAVFYGLATLEQMLDKGTSNLPCVTFYDYADVQYRGVIEGYYGLPYSLEVTEDLFRFMSRYKLNMYMYGAKSDPYHSRYWDKAYPTQINEREKRFGLMTQDMMKQLCDVANKCKVNFIWSIHPGQSFTELGESDVLEKIMSKFELMYKLGVRQFGVFVDDVGVPYDDPTLNKCANNLTTLQVLIDQKWNTPGTDAADMVKPLQYVPQLYAYSWVKPELAQKFWQSLRSVPEKVNIYTTGKNVWSVPNSTDLKVLNEYLGRPVSWWWNYPCNDVDITKIFIGDTYTNFADETHIDSNSLLESDLSVKTVIINPMQQGALSKIALFSVGDYTWNMSTFNNMASWKESLNAVLGKEKAPVFESIVPYLRYYDAKSPLASLIEAFKADYSNNSANVSGEALKNELKRIINACEVIETLKNSNSASDTLFYADVRPWLLKLKSMATNADSMVSVLLSKDNTNLDIVHFAKSWSAIEGVDKNDEHRFDILRGMGSDITLSVQTAKPAAESLKPFIDWLLIALEEKYK
;
A
#
# COMPACT_ATOMS: atom_id res chain seq x y z
N MET A 1 1.16 65.51 24.62
CA MET A 1 -0.29 65.35 24.32
C MET A 1 -0.53 64.65 22.94
N PHE A 2 0.28 64.88 21.94
CA PHE A 2 0.17 64.27 20.61
C PHE A 2 0.49 62.73 20.55
N TYR A 3 1.28 62.21 21.46
CA TYR A 3 1.68 60.81 21.46
C TYR A 3 0.63 59.85 22.04
N ILE A 4 -0.24 60.33 22.93
CA ILE A 4 -1.30 59.53 23.57
C ILE A 4 -2.52 59.40 22.66
N GLN A 5 -2.82 60.41 21.84
CA GLN A 5 -3.91 60.38 20.85
C GLN A 5 -3.62 59.35 19.72
N ASN A 6 -2.39 59.20 19.26
CA ASN A 6 -2.04 58.25 18.22
C ASN A 6 -2.09 56.79 18.70
N ILE A 7 -1.79 56.53 19.99
CA ILE A 7 -1.90 55.17 20.57
C ILE A 7 -3.34 54.75 20.74
N LEU A 8 -4.23 55.65 21.10
CA LEU A 8 -5.67 55.39 21.20
C LEU A 8 -6.32 55.18 19.82
N TYR A 9 -5.85 55.91 18.77
CA TYR A 9 -6.36 55.74 17.41
C TYR A 9 -5.88 54.38 16.81
N MET A 10 -4.64 53.97 17.02
CA MET A 10 -4.16 52.66 16.60
C MET A 10 -4.83 51.50 17.36
N LYS A 11 -5.09 51.63 18.67
CA LYS A 11 -5.86 50.63 19.41
C LYS A 11 -7.28 50.44 18.88
N ASN A 12 -7.98 51.54 18.54
CA ASN A 12 -9.32 51.46 17.99
C ASN A 12 -9.35 50.89 16.57
N ILE A 13 -8.33 51.13 15.74
CA ILE A 13 -8.20 50.54 14.39
C ILE A 13 -7.88 49.05 14.50
N CYS A 14 -6.97 48.62 15.41
CA CYS A 14 -6.69 47.22 15.66
C CYS A 14 -7.90 46.47 16.21
N THR A 15 -8.68 47.07 17.11
CA THR A 15 -9.90 46.47 17.65
C THR A 15 -11.00 46.37 16.59
N LEU A 16 -11.10 47.36 15.67
CA LEU A 16 -12.04 47.33 14.55
C LEU A 16 -11.62 46.27 13.50
N LEU A 17 -10.33 46.13 13.20
CA LEU A 17 -9.78 45.12 12.28
C LEU A 17 -9.91 43.70 12.86
N ILE A 18 -9.70 43.53 14.17
CA ILE A 18 -9.91 42.24 14.85
C ILE A 18 -11.41 41.91 14.89
N GLY A 19 -12.27 42.89 15.13
CA GLY A 19 -13.74 42.74 15.10
C GLY A 19 -14.25 42.35 13.72
N ILE A 20 -13.69 42.93 12.63
CA ILE A 20 -14.02 42.58 11.25
C ILE A 20 -13.49 41.20 10.87
N PHE A 21 -12.30 40.81 11.35
CA PHE A 21 -11.79 39.46 11.15
C PHE A 21 -12.56 38.38 11.93
N ILE A 22 -13.09 38.71 13.12
CA ILE A 22 -13.96 37.80 13.92
C ILE A 22 -15.37 37.73 13.32
N LEU A 23 -15.87 38.77 12.68
CA LEU A 23 -17.17 38.76 12.00
C LEU A 23 -17.15 38.03 10.65
N PHE A 24 -15.99 37.89 9.99
CA PHE A 24 -15.83 37.05 8.81
C PHE A 24 -15.48 35.60 9.13
N SER A 25 -15.11 35.25 10.37
CA SER A 25 -14.87 33.90 10.82
C SER A 25 -16.09 33.21 11.45
N SER A 26 -17.18 33.89 11.61
CA SER A 26 -18.45 33.33 12.12
C SER A 26 -19.36 32.92 10.99
N GLY A 27 -19.29 31.69 10.55
CA GLY A 27 -20.42 31.11 9.86
C GLY A 27 -20.18 30.49 8.50
N ILE A 28 -19.07 29.83 8.27
CA ILE A 28 -19.06 28.67 7.39
C ILE A 28 -18.42 27.54 8.18
N THR A 29 -19.19 26.88 9.02
CA THR A 29 -18.90 25.47 9.29
C THR A 29 -18.97 24.80 7.92
N ALA A 30 -17.84 24.69 7.28
CA ALA A 30 -17.71 23.89 6.08
C ALA A 30 -18.15 22.49 6.49
N GLN A 31 -19.39 22.15 6.19
CA GLN A 31 -19.92 20.82 6.35
C GLN A 31 -18.97 19.92 5.58
N GLU A 32 -18.14 19.16 6.27
CA GLU A 32 -17.15 18.26 5.69
C GLU A 32 -17.88 17.27 4.80
N LYS A 33 -17.76 17.45 3.48
CA LYS A 33 -18.72 16.92 2.57
C LYS A 33 -18.41 15.48 2.20
N TYR A 34 -17.20 15.23 1.72
CA TYR A 34 -16.71 13.87 1.45
C TYR A 34 -15.23 13.76 1.81
N LYS A 35 -14.87 12.67 2.43
CA LYS A 35 -13.49 12.28 2.66
C LYS A 35 -13.14 11.19 1.64
N ILE A 36 -12.45 11.57 0.58
CA ILE A 36 -12.11 10.72 -0.55
C ILE A 36 -10.61 10.54 -0.62
N TYR A 37 -10.18 9.30 -0.76
CA TYR A 37 -8.79 8.91 -0.99
C TYR A 37 -8.69 7.93 -2.18
N PRO A 38 -7.64 8.03 -2.98
CA PRO A 38 -6.66 9.14 -3.02
C PRO A 38 -7.32 10.50 -3.11
N ILE A 39 -6.64 11.54 -2.57
CA ILE A 39 -7.18 12.90 -2.56
C ILE A 39 -7.38 13.39 -3.99
N PRO A 40 -8.63 13.71 -4.41
CA PRO A 40 -8.88 14.21 -5.76
C PRO A 40 -8.20 15.55 -6.04
N GLN A 41 -7.80 15.77 -7.28
CA GLN A 41 -7.09 16.97 -7.72
C GLN A 41 -7.90 18.26 -7.49
N GLU A 42 -9.19 18.27 -7.85
CA GLU A 42 -10.07 19.43 -7.62
C GLU A 42 -11.49 18.97 -7.19
N LYS A 43 -12.06 19.65 -6.22
CA LYS A 43 -13.43 19.43 -5.69
C LYS A 43 -14.23 20.72 -5.70
N VAL A 44 -15.33 20.76 -6.46
CA VAL A 44 -16.22 21.92 -6.54
C VAL A 44 -17.59 21.55 -6.00
N TYR A 45 -17.94 22.03 -4.81
CA TYR A 45 -19.22 21.76 -4.16
C TYR A 45 -20.27 22.79 -4.56
N SER A 46 -21.51 22.33 -4.79
CA SER A 46 -22.67 23.20 -4.91
C SER A 46 -23.44 23.28 -3.58
N LYS A 47 -24.35 24.24 -3.46
CA LYS A 47 -25.23 24.33 -2.28
C LYS A 47 -26.35 23.27 -2.27
N SER A 48 -26.55 22.58 -3.39
CA SER A 48 -27.61 21.58 -3.56
C SER A 48 -27.25 20.26 -2.90
N LYS A 49 -28.28 19.49 -2.52
CA LYS A 49 -28.20 18.12 -2.09
C LYS A 49 -29.10 17.25 -2.94
N ALA A 50 -28.79 15.97 -3.02
CA ALA A 50 -29.54 14.99 -3.78
C ALA A 50 -29.60 13.63 -3.08
N SER A 51 -30.62 12.84 -3.40
CA SER A 51 -30.77 11.47 -2.88
C SER A 51 -30.88 10.49 -4.03
N PHE A 52 -30.27 9.33 -3.88
CA PHE A 52 -30.48 8.23 -4.82
C PHE A 52 -31.85 7.60 -4.58
N THR A 53 -32.51 7.20 -5.67
CA THR A 53 -33.74 6.39 -5.63
C THR A 53 -33.37 4.91 -5.49
N SER A 54 -34.30 4.06 -5.01
CA SER A 54 -34.11 2.61 -4.91
C SER A 54 -33.86 1.92 -6.26
N VAL A 55 -34.27 2.58 -7.35
CA VAL A 55 -33.94 2.18 -8.72
C VAL A 55 -33.16 3.34 -9.36
N VAL A 56 -31.98 3.03 -9.90
CA VAL A 56 -31.12 3.98 -10.61
C VAL A 56 -31.01 3.51 -12.06
N TYR A 57 -31.34 4.40 -12.99
CA TYR A 57 -31.12 4.14 -14.41
C TYR A 57 -29.69 4.44 -14.78
N VAL A 58 -29.06 3.50 -15.49
CA VAL A 58 -27.66 3.61 -15.93
C VAL A 58 -27.63 3.72 -17.46
N VAL A 59 -27.09 4.82 -17.94
CA VAL A 59 -26.79 5.06 -19.36
C VAL A 59 -25.30 4.82 -19.55
N SER A 60 -24.92 3.67 -20.08
CA SER A 60 -23.53 3.29 -20.36
C SER A 60 -23.25 3.45 -21.84
N GLU A 61 -22.25 4.28 -22.18
CA GLU A 61 -21.86 4.50 -23.57
C GLU A 61 -21.05 3.32 -24.14
N LYS A 62 -21.06 3.23 -25.48
CA LYS A 62 -20.14 2.34 -26.18
C LYS A 62 -18.68 2.69 -25.83
N GLY A 63 -17.89 1.70 -25.45
CA GLY A 63 -16.51 1.87 -24.98
C GLY A 63 -16.34 1.73 -23.45
N ILE A 64 -17.45 1.73 -22.69
CA ILE A 64 -17.43 1.31 -21.30
C ILE A 64 -17.49 -0.20 -21.21
N ASP A 65 -16.49 -0.82 -20.61
CA ASP A 65 -16.39 -2.28 -20.55
C ASP A 65 -17.28 -2.92 -19.46
N LYS A 66 -17.43 -4.25 -19.57
CA LYS A 66 -18.25 -5.04 -18.64
C LYS A 66 -17.80 -4.94 -17.19
N TYR A 67 -16.50 -4.82 -16.92
CA TYR A 67 -15.97 -4.77 -15.54
C TYR A 67 -16.34 -3.46 -14.86
N THR A 68 -16.30 -2.36 -15.62
CA THR A 68 -16.76 -1.04 -15.13
C THR A 68 -18.27 -1.04 -14.86
N CYS A 69 -19.08 -1.62 -15.73
CA CYS A 69 -20.53 -1.77 -15.51
C CYS A 69 -20.84 -2.65 -14.30
N ASN A 70 -20.16 -3.79 -14.17
CA ASN A 70 -20.35 -4.71 -13.05
C ASN A 70 -19.98 -4.05 -11.72
N ARG A 71 -18.85 -3.33 -11.66
CA ARG A 71 -18.47 -2.59 -10.48
C ARG A 71 -19.54 -1.59 -10.03
N LEU A 72 -20.10 -0.81 -10.96
CA LEU A 72 -21.20 0.09 -10.62
C LEU A 72 -22.38 -0.68 -10.03
N THR A 73 -22.74 -1.82 -10.62
CA THR A 73 -23.83 -2.66 -10.11
C THR A 73 -23.52 -3.13 -8.68
N ASP A 74 -22.32 -3.62 -8.43
CA ASP A 74 -21.91 -4.09 -7.09
C ASP A 74 -21.93 -2.94 -6.05
N ILE A 75 -21.45 -1.76 -6.41
CA ILE A 75 -21.49 -0.58 -5.54
C ILE A 75 -22.93 -0.22 -5.17
N LEU A 76 -23.83 -0.17 -6.14
CA LEU A 76 -25.23 0.19 -5.90
C LEU A 76 -25.96 -0.89 -5.08
N GLN A 77 -25.71 -2.17 -5.34
CA GLN A 77 -26.29 -3.29 -4.60
C GLN A 77 -25.91 -3.31 -3.12
N LYS A 78 -24.66 -2.94 -2.78
CA LYS A 78 -24.23 -2.76 -1.37
C LYS A 78 -25.11 -1.78 -0.58
N HIS A 79 -25.77 -0.85 -1.30
CA HIS A 79 -26.66 0.16 -0.73
C HIS A 79 -28.16 -0.12 -1.00
N ASN A 80 -28.50 -1.36 -1.38
CA ASN A 80 -29.87 -1.78 -1.72
C ASN A 80 -30.50 -0.97 -2.88
N ILE A 81 -29.67 -0.51 -3.83
CA ILE A 81 -30.11 0.21 -5.03
C ILE A 81 -30.05 -0.74 -6.22
N ASN A 82 -31.15 -0.84 -6.96
CA ASN A 82 -31.23 -1.61 -8.19
C ASN A 82 -30.77 -0.78 -9.39
N ALA A 83 -29.75 -1.27 -10.12
CA ALA A 83 -29.25 -0.66 -11.35
C ALA A 83 -30.03 -1.18 -12.57
N VAL A 84 -30.56 -0.30 -13.39
CA VAL A 84 -31.26 -0.64 -14.64
C VAL A 84 -30.55 0.02 -15.82
N PHE A 85 -29.85 -0.76 -16.61
CA PHE A 85 -29.15 -0.29 -17.81
C PHE A 85 -30.16 0.00 -18.93
N THR A 86 -30.11 1.21 -19.50
CA THR A 86 -31.05 1.67 -20.53
C THR A 86 -30.55 2.94 -21.24
N ASP A 87 -30.90 3.09 -22.51
CA ASP A 87 -30.63 4.32 -23.28
C ASP A 87 -31.69 5.40 -23.04
N LYS A 88 -32.83 5.03 -22.43
CA LYS A 88 -33.97 5.91 -22.20
C LYS A 88 -34.40 5.87 -20.71
N PRO A 89 -33.71 6.61 -19.83
CA PRO A 89 -34.06 6.66 -18.41
C PRO A 89 -35.43 7.27 -18.17
N LYS A 90 -36.18 6.71 -17.21
CA LYS A 90 -37.48 7.25 -16.80
C LYS A 90 -37.31 8.56 -16.03
N GLY A 91 -38.14 9.56 -16.30
CA GLY A 91 -38.19 10.81 -15.54
C GLY A 91 -38.52 10.59 -14.06
N GLY A 92 -38.03 11.46 -13.18
CA GLY A 92 -38.27 11.39 -11.74
C GLY A 92 -37.47 10.39 -10.95
N SER A 93 -36.53 9.70 -11.59
CA SER A 93 -35.58 8.74 -10.96
C SER A 93 -34.16 9.26 -10.99
N SER A 94 -33.29 8.67 -10.18
CA SER A 94 -31.84 8.90 -10.27
C SER A 94 -31.27 8.29 -11.55
N VAL A 95 -30.32 8.95 -12.16
CA VAL A 95 -29.66 8.51 -13.39
C VAL A 95 -28.15 8.65 -13.26
N ILE A 96 -27.43 7.62 -13.70
CA ILE A 96 -25.96 7.62 -13.82
C ILE A 96 -25.59 7.48 -15.28
N TYR A 97 -24.77 8.42 -15.77
CA TYR A 97 -24.22 8.42 -17.11
C TYR A 97 -22.75 8.03 -17.04
N LEU A 98 -22.33 6.99 -17.76
CA LEU A 98 -20.94 6.55 -17.90
C LEU A 98 -20.50 6.77 -19.35
N GLY A 99 -19.41 7.48 -19.57
CA GLY A 99 -18.96 7.77 -20.92
C GLY A 99 -17.50 8.14 -21.08
N ILE A 100 -17.11 8.25 -22.34
CA ILE A 100 -15.75 8.58 -22.77
C ILE A 100 -15.72 10.00 -23.33
N ASN A 101 -14.71 10.77 -22.93
CA ASN A 101 -14.50 12.13 -23.39
C ASN A 101 -14.31 12.18 -24.91
N GLY A 102 -15.06 13.05 -25.59
CA GLY A 102 -15.01 13.21 -27.04
C GLY A 102 -15.82 12.17 -27.83
N SER A 103 -16.62 11.30 -27.16
CA SER A 103 -17.46 10.29 -27.81
C SER A 103 -18.63 10.86 -28.58
N GLY A 104 -19.08 12.08 -28.25
CA GLY A 104 -20.30 12.70 -28.76
C GLY A 104 -21.60 12.05 -28.26
N GLN A 105 -21.51 11.02 -27.38
CA GLN A 105 -22.67 10.29 -26.87
C GLN A 105 -23.31 11.00 -25.66
N GLN A 106 -24.22 10.32 -24.93
CA GLN A 106 -25.08 10.97 -23.92
C GLN A 106 -24.32 11.55 -22.73
N ALA A 107 -23.33 10.83 -22.16
CA ALA A 107 -22.54 11.31 -21.03
C ALA A 107 -21.65 12.50 -21.43
N ASP A 108 -20.98 12.38 -22.59
CA ASP A 108 -20.16 13.45 -23.15
C ASP A 108 -20.99 14.72 -23.43
N SER A 109 -22.17 14.56 -24.05
CA SER A 109 -23.12 15.64 -24.27
C SER A 109 -23.66 16.24 -22.96
N LYS A 110 -23.80 15.43 -21.90
CA LYS A 110 -24.24 15.88 -20.57
C LYS A 110 -23.20 16.80 -19.93
N VAL A 111 -21.91 16.47 -19.99
CA VAL A 111 -20.82 17.31 -19.49
C VAL A 111 -20.80 18.67 -20.20
N THR A 112 -21.04 18.69 -21.53
CA THR A 112 -21.16 19.93 -22.31
C THR A 112 -22.36 20.78 -21.87
N LYS A 113 -23.52 20.15 -21.67
CA LYS A 113 -24.77 20.87 -21.22
C LYS A 113 -24.60 21.43 -19.80
N LEU A 114 -23.87 20.75 -18.93
CA LEU A 114 -23.53 21.19 -17.58
C LEU A 114 -22.42 22.25 -17.55
N ARG A 115 -21.81 22.57 -18.70
CA ARG A 115 -20.69 23.52 -18.84
C ARG A 115 -19.52 23.18 -17.92
N LEU A 116 -19.21 21.87 -17.73
CA LEU A 116 -18.09 21.42 -16.93
C LEU A 116 -16.76 21.64 -17.69
N LYS A 117 -15.70 21.96 -16.95
CA LYS A 117 -14.35 22.15 -17.51
C LYS A 117 -13.84 20.85 -18.14
N ARG A 118 -13.06 20.95 -19.21
CA ARG A 118 -12.44 19.80 -19.87
C ARG A 118 -10.91 19.91 -19.98
N ASP A 119 -10.34 20.96 -19.37
CA ASP A 119 -8.92 21.28 -19.49
C ASP A 119 -8.02 20.14 -19.02
N LEU A 120 -8.50 19.37 -18.00
CA LEU A 120 -7.75 18.20 -17.51
C LEU A 120 -7.44 17.17 -18.60
N PHE A 121 -8.31 17.01 -19.62
CA PHE A 121 -8.07 16.01 -20.68
C PHE A 121 -6.91 16.38 -21.60
N SER A 122 -6.45 17.63 -21.58
CA SER A 122 -5.26 18.10 -22.32
C SER A 122 -3.97 18.01 -21.50
N LEU A 123 -4.03 17.68 -20.21
CA LEU A 123 -2.85 17.58 -19.35
C LEU A 123 -2.06 16.29 -19.66
N PRO A 124 -0.71 16.31 -19.55
CA PRO A 124 0.12 15.11 -19.63
C PRO A 124 0.04 14.28 -18.35
N LYS A 125 -1.18 13.92 -17.95
CA LYS A 125 -1.53 13.16 -16.76
C LYS A 125 -2.36 11.93 -17.14
N TYR A 126 -2.64 11.06 -16.17
CA TYR A 126 -3.18 9.73 -16.40
C TYR A 126 -4.53 9.52 -15.75
N ASP A 127 -5.32 8.59 -16.28
CA ASP A 127 -6.62 8.20 -15.70
C ASP A 127 -7.60 9.38 -15.48
N LYS A 128 -7.53 10.38 -16.37
CA LYS A 128 -8.29 11.64 -16.29
C LYS A 128 -9.78 11.40 -16.37
N HIS A 129 -10.52 11.94 -15.40
CA HIS A 129 -11.98 11.83 -15.38
C HIS A 129 -12.66 13.00 -14.67
N ILE A 130 -13.92 13.21 -15.01
CA ILE A 130 -14.85 14.11 -14.33
C ILE A 130 -15.94 13.24 -13.71
N LEU A 131 -16.18 13.41 -12.40
CA LEU A 131 -17.37 12.91 -11.74
C LEU A 131 -18.21 14.11 -11.27
N SER A 132 -19.42 14.25 -11.77
CA SER A 132 -20.30 15.34 -11.34
C SER A 132 -21.65 14.82 -10.88
N MET A 133 -21.98 15.08 -9.61
CA MET A 133 -23.28 14.80 -9.04
C MET A 133 -24.05 16.11 -8.86
N TYR A 134 -25.25 16.16 -9.41
CA TYR A 134 -26.17 17.32 -9.32
C TYR A 134 -27.59 16.87 -9.01
N SER A 135 -28.41 17.78 -8.54
CA SER A 135 -29.79 17.51 -8.15
C SER A 135 -30.76 17.83 -9.29
N SER A 136 -31.72 16.96 -9.57
CA SER A 136 -32.86 17.22 -10.40
C SER A 136 -34.13 16.80 -9.64
N GLY A 137 -34.91 17.78 -9.18
CA GLY A 137 -36.06 17.49 -8.33
C GLY A 137 -35.74 16.74 -7.04
N GLY A 138 -34.56 17.00 -6.42
CA GLY A 138 -34.08 16.32 -5.23
C GLY A 138 -33.44 14.92 -5.50
N LYS A 139 -33.53 14.43 -6.73
CA LYS A 139 -32.95 13.13 -7.13
C LYS A 139 -31.52 13.29 -7.63
N ALA A 140 -30.66 12.36 -7.27
CA ALA A 140 -29.25 12.37 -7.70
C ALA A 140 -29.16 12.08 -9.20
N GLN A 141 -28.48 12.94 -9.91
CA GLN A 141 -28.05 12.76 -11.27
C GLN A 141 -26.53 12.76 -11.26
N LEU A 142 -25.92 11.75 -11.83
CA LEU A 142 -24.47 11.59 -11.86
C LEU A 142 -23.97 11.42 -13.28
N VAL A 143 -22.86 12.06 -13.61
CA VAL A 143 -22.11 11.78 -14.83
C VAL A 143 -20.67 11.48 -14.46
N ILE A 144 -20.13 10.39 -15.00
CA ILE A 144 -18.71 10.06 -14.95
C ILE A 144 -18.21 10.00 -16.39
N LEU A 145 -17.31 10.91 -16.73
CA LEU A 145 -16.69 11.02 -18.05
C LEU A 145 -15.18 10.79 -17.90
N GLY A 146 -14.65 9.75 -18.49
CA GLY A 146 -13.22 9.41 -18.45
C GLY A 146 -12.54 9.58 -19.81
N GLU A 147 -11.22 9.64 -19.84
CA GLU A 147 -10.46 9.54 -21.09
C GLU A 147 -10.53 8.14 -21.72
N HIS A 148 -10.76 7.10 -20.88
CA HIS A 148 -11.00 5.70 -21.24
C HIS A 148 -11.80 5.00 -20.15
N THR A 149 -12.21 3.75 -20.38
CA THR A 149 -13.06 3.00 -19.47
C THR A 149 -12.44 2.81 -18.06
N ASP A 150 -11.10 2.65 -17.95
CA ASP A 150 -10.43 2.51 -16.67
C ASP A 150 -10.47 3.83 -15.85
N ALA A 151 -10.40 4.99 -16.51
CA ALA A 151 -10.58 6.27 -15.85
C ALA A 151 -12.02 6.42 -15.27
N VAL A 152 -13.04 5.94 -15.99
CA VAL A 152 -14.43 5.86 -15.47
C VAL A 152 -14.50 4.92 -14.27
N PHE A 153 -13.79 3.78 -14.30
CA PHE A 153 -13.71 2.84 -13.19
C PHE A 153 -13.12 3.48 -11.93
N TYR A 154 -12.11 4.37 -12.06
CA TYR A 154 -11.58 5.13 -10.91
C TYR A 154 -12.54 6.22 -10.44
N GLY A 155 -13.35 6.79 -11.32
CA GLY A 155 -14.49 7.63 -10.93
C GLY A 155 -15.50 6.86 -10.07
N LEU A 156 -15.73 5.56 -10.37
CA LEU A 156 -16.58 4.70 -9.54
C LEU A 156 -15.96 4.45 -8.15
N ALA A 157 -14.63 4.39 -8.02
CA ALA A 157 -13.97 4.32 -6.71
C ALA A 157 -14.28 5.56 -5.84
N THR A 158 -14.37 6.74 -6.47
CA THR A 158 -14.81 7.96 -5.80
C THR A 158 -16.29 7.88 -5.41
N LEU A 159 -17.17 7.41 -6.30
CA LEU A 159 -18.59 7.19 -6.00
C LEU A 159 -18.78 6.22 -4.82
N GLU A 160 -18.07 5.11 -4.79
CA GLU A 160 -18.13 4.14 -3.70
C GLU A 160 -17.86 4.79 -2.35
N GLN A 161 -16.82 5.62 -2.25
CA GLN A 161 -16.47 6.34 -1.03
C GLN A 161 -17.47 7.47 -0.70
N MET A 162 -18.09 8.10 -1.71
CA MET A 162 -19.18 9.05 -1.48
C MET A 162 -20.37 8.37 -0.80
N LEU A 163 -20.70 7.15 -1.21
CA LEU A 163 -21.82 6.37 -0.68
C LEU A 163 -21.57 5.79 0.72
N ASP A 164 -20.34 5.80 1.23
CA ASP A 164 -20.07 5.50 2.65
C ASP A 164 -20.82 6.44 3.61
N LYS A 165 -21.29 7.62 3.14
CA LYS A 165 -22.17 8.53 3.89
C LYS A 165 -23.66 8.16 3.78
N GLY A 166 -24.01 7.09 3.07
CA GLY A 166 -25.38 6.70 2.76
C GLY A 166 -25.83 7.20 1.38
N THR A 167 -27.13 7.12 1.12
CA THR A 167 -27.72 7.37 -0.21
C THR A 167 -28.64 8.58 -0.25
N SER A 168 -28.89 9.22 0.89
CA SER A 168 -29.87 10.30 1.03
C SER A 168 -29.21 11.61 1.45
N ASN A 169 -29.74 12.72 0.92
CA ASN A 169 -29.33 14.08 1.29
C ASN A 169 -27.83 14.37 1.08
N LEU A 170 -27.25 13.76 0.06
CA LEU A 170 -25.84 13.86 -0.29
C LEU A 170 -25.49 15.23 -0.87
N PRO A 171 -24.41 15.89 -0.45
CA PRO A 171 -23.93 17.14 -1.06
C PRO A 171 -23.59 16.94 -2.55
N CYS A 172 -24.10 17.81 -3.41
CA CYS A 172 -23.73 17.79 -4.82
C CYS A 172 -22.32 18.37 -5.02
N VAL A 173 -21.52 17.69 -5.86
CA VAL A 173 -20.11 17.98 -6.06
C VAL A 173 -19.67 17.60 -7.47
N THR A 174 -18.69 18.31 -7.99
CA THR A 174 -17.92 17.90 -9.18
C THR A 174 -16.47 17.67 -8.77
N PHE A 175 -15.95 16.52 -9.12
CA PHE A 175 -14.53 16.18 -9.05
C PHE A 175 -13.93 16.27 -10.45
N TYR A 176 -12.79 16.94 -10.57
CA TYR A 176 -11.91 16.92 -11.72
C TYR A 176 -10.65 16.20 -11.27
N ASP A 177 -10.39 15.01 -11.81
CA ASP A 177 -9.44 14.11 -11.18
C ASP A 177 -8.56 13.39 -12.19
N TYR A 178 -7.33 13.11 -11.77
CA TYR A 178 -6.33 12.38 -12.54
C TYR A 178 -5.20 11.88 -11.63
N ALA A 179 -4.39 10.96 -12.13
CA ALA A 179 -3.20 10.47 -11.44
C ALA A 179 -1.94 11.20 -11.92
N ASP A 180 -1.02 11.51 -11.00
CA ASP A 180 0.31 12.03 -11.32
C ASP A 180 1.22 10.93 -11.88
N VAL A 181 1.09 9.69 -11.40
CA VAL A 181 1.89 8.52 -11.83
C VAL A 181 1.02 7.54 -12.60
N GLN A 182 1.48 7.08 -13.77
CA GLN A 182 0.71 6.20 -14.65
C GLN A 182 0.49 4.82 -14.03
N TYR A 183 1.54 4.17 -13.54
CA TYR A 183 1.49 2.83 -12.96
C TYR A 183 1.85 2.87 -11.48
N ARG A 184 0.96 2.37 -10.65
CA ARG A 184 0.96 2.49 -9.19
C ARG A 184 0.55 1.17 -8.56
N GLY A 185 1.33 0.66 -7.62
CA GLY A 185 0.93 -0.59 -6.98
C GLY A 185 2.05 -1.35 -6.28
N VAL A 186 2.06 -2.64 -6.47
CA VAL A 186 2.86 -3.61 -5.71
C VAL A 186 3.78 -4.39 -6.63
N ILE A 187 5.00 -4.67 -6.15
CA ILE A 187 5.84 -5.74 -6.63
C ILE A 187 6.08 -6.74 -5.50
N GLU A 188 5.58 -7.97 -5.64
CA GLU A 188 5.83 -9.06 -4.71
C GLU A 188 7.22 -9.62 -4.99
N GLY A 189 8.26 -8.91 -4.50
CA GLY A 189 9.66 -9.19 -4.80
C GLY A 189 10.53 -9.46 -3.57
N TYR A 190 9.93 -9.52 -2.37
CA TYR A 190 10.61 -9.78 -1.11
C TYR A 190 11.02 -11.25 -0.95
N TYR A 191 12.02 -11.50 -0.09
CA TYR A 191 12.37 -12.82 0.39
C TYR A 191 11.49 -13.19 1.59
N GLY A 192 10.64 -14.21 1.43
CA GLY A 192 9.67 -14.62 2.43
C GLY A 192 8.68 -15.64 1.88
N LEU A 193 7.60 -15.90 2.61
CA LEU A 193 6.48 -16.68 2.12
C LEU A 193 5.74 -15.87 1.04
N PRO A 194 5.51 -16.43 -0.16
CA PRO A 194 4.62 -15.83 -1.15
C PRO A 194 3.22 -15.62 -0.57
N TYR A 195 2.53 -14.61 -1.03
CA TYR A 195 1.15 -14.39 -0.61
C TYR A 195 0.23 -15.54 -1.03
N SER A 196 -0.69 -15.89 -0.14
CA SER A 196 -1.75 -16.84 -0.50
C SER A 196 -2.72 -16.20 -1.52
N LEU A 197 -3.51 -17.06 -2.17
CA LEU A 197 -4.55 -16.63 -3.09
C LEU A 197 -5.49 -15.60 -2.43
N GLU A 198 -5.92 -15.86 -1.19
CA GLU A 198 -6.84 -15.01 -0.45
C GLU A 198 -6.25 -13.63 -0.14
N VAL A 199 -4.97 -13.58 0.26
CA VAL A 199 -4.25 -12.33 0.52
C VAL A 199 -4.12 -11.51 -0.77
N THR A 200 -3.73 -12.14 -1.88
CA THR A 200 -3.55 -11.44 -3.16
C THR A 200 -4.90 -10.92 -3.70
N GLU A 201 -5.98 -11.70 -3.59
CA GLU A 201 -7.31 -11.23 -3.96
C GLU A 201 -7.80 -10.06 -3.10
N ASP A 202 -7.55 -10.09 -1.79
CA ASP A 202 -7.89 -9.00 -0.87
C ASP A 202 -7.11 -7.73 -1.24
N LEU A 203 -5.82 -7.86 -1.58
CA LEU A 203 -5.02 -6.75 -2.10
C LEU A 203 -5.60 -6.17 -3.40
N PHE A 204 -6.04 -6.99 -4.36
CA PHE A 204 -6.64 -6.49 -5.60
C PHE A 204 -7.92 -5.70 -5.35
N ARG A 205 -8.79 -6.17 -4.44
CA ARG A 205 -10.01 -5.43 -4.06
C ARG A 205 -9.67 -4.11 -3.37
N PHE A 206 -8.67 -4.11 -2.49
CA PHE A 206 -8.16 -2.90 -1.84
C PHE A 206 -7.56 -1.91 -2.86
N MET A 207 -6.72 -2.39 -3.77
CA MET A 207 -6.13 -1.60 -4.85
C MET A 207 -7.20 -0.97 -5.75
N SER A 208 -8.22 -1.73 -6.10
CA SER A 208 -9.37 -1.24 -6.87
C SER A 208 -10.08 -0.05 -6.20
N ARG A 209 -10.28 -0.12 -4.88
CA ARG A 209 -10.95 0.94 -4.11
C ARG A 209 -10.10 2.21 -4.02
N TYR A 210 -8.77 2.06 -3.95
CA TYR A 210 -7.82 3.16 -3.77
C TYR A 210 -7.02 3.49 -5.04
N LYS A 211 -7.58 3.17 -6.21
CA LYS A 211 -7.11 3.59 -7.54
C LYS A 211 -5.67 3.15 -7.87
N LEU A 212 -5.22 2.04 -7.29
CA LEU A 212 -3.97 1.37 -7.64
C LEU A 212 -4.22 0.40 -8.80
N ASN A 213 -3.26 0.27 -9.73
CA ASN A 213 -3.53 -0.37 -11.02
C ASN A 213 -2.51 -1.42 -11.48
N MET A 214 -1.50 -1.73 -10.66
CA MET A 214 -0.43 -2.62 -11.06
C MET A 214 0.00 -3.56 -9.94
N TYR A 215 0.04 -4.85 -10.23
CA TYR A 215 0.61 -5.88 -9.35
C TYR A 215 1.60 -6.72 -10.13
N MET A 216 2.86 -6.71 -9.73
CA MET A 216 3.92 -7.49 -10.33
C MET A 216 4.26 -8.67 -9.44
N TYR A 217 3.97 -9.88 -9.90
CA TYR A 217 4.29 -11.13 -9.20
C TYR A 217 5.71 -11.56 -9.51
N GLY A 218 6.54 -11.64 -8.49
CA GLY A 218 7.95 -12.03 -8.59
C GLY A 218 8.47 -12.57 -7.26
N ALA A 219 7.61 -13.35 -6.56
CA ALA A 219 7.93 -13.94 -5.25
C ALA A 219 9.20 -14.80 -5.32
N LYS A 220 10.28 -14.37 -4.67
CA LYS A 220 11.61 -15.00 -4.74
C LYS A 220 11.59 -16.47 -4.32
N SER A 221 10.76 -16.83 -3.35
CA SER A 221 10.63 -18.18 -2.83
C SER A 221 9.61 -19.05 -3.59
N ASP A 222 8.94 -18.51 -4.63
CA ASP A 222 8.18 -19.35 -5.55
C ASP A 222 9.14 -20.10 -6.49
N PRO A 223 9.20 -21.44 -6.44
CA PRO A 223 10.10 -22.19 -7.30
C PRO A 223 9.77 -22.06 -8.78
N TYR A 224 8.52 -21.74 -9.15
CA TYR A 224 8.10 -21.57 -10.56
C TYR A 224 8.41 -20.16 -11.10
N HIS A 225 8.74 -19.23 -10.23
CA HIS A 225 9.32 -17.94 -10.60
C HIS A 225 10.85 -18.04 -10.79
N SER A 226 11.54 -18.86 -9.97
CA SER A 226 13.01 -18.91 -9.91
C SER A 226 13.60 -20.27 -10.34
N ARG A 227 13.49 -21.32 -9.52
CA ARG A 227 14.15 -22.62 -9.74
C ARG A 227 13.63 -23.38 -10.96
N TYR A 228 12.31 -23.45 -11.10
CA TYR A 228 11.58 -24.14 -12.17
C TYR A 228 10.90 -23.13 -13.08
N TRP A 229 11.59 -22.01 -13.34
CA TRP A 229 11.03 -20.89 -14.08
C TRP A 229 10.55 -21.27 -15.50
N ASP A 230 11.10 -22.34 -16.08
CA ASP A 230 10.72 -22.89 -17.38
C ASP A 230 9.59 -23.96 -17.32
N LYS A 231 9.15 -24.37 -16.12
CA LYS A 231 8.11 -25.39 -15.92
C LYS A 231 6.72 -24.79 -15.71
N ALA A 232 5.69 -25.56 -16.11
CA ALA A 232 4.31 -25.22 -15.78
C ALA A 232 4.06 -25.28 -14.26
N TYR A 233 3.15 -24.43 -13.74
CA TYR A 233 2.62 -24.60 -12.39
C TYR A 233 1.92 -25.96 -12.25
N PRO A 234 1.90 -26.56 -11.03
CA PRO A 234 1.22 -27.82 -10.80
C PRO A 234 -0.31 -27.64 -10.90
N THR A 235 -1.01 -28.73 -11.20
CA THR A 235 -2.48 -28.79 -11.13
C THR A 235 -2.99 -29.05 -9.72
N GLN A 236 -2.15 -29.65 -8.86
CA GLN A 236 -2.47 -29.95 -7.45
C GLN A 236 -1.23 -29.70 -6.59
N ILE A 237 -1.45 -29.33 -5.34
CA ILE A 237 -0.44 -29.14 -4.32
C ILE A 237 -0.85 -29.87 -3.04
N ASN A 238 0.14 -30.37 -2.28
CA ASN A 238 -0.08 -30.97 -0.98
C ASN A 238 -0.05 -29.91 0.14
N GLU A 239 -0.37 -30.28 1.39
CA GLU A 239 -0.43 -29.37 2.54
C GLU A 239 0.92 -28.69 2.83
N ARG A 240 2.05 -29.38 2.59
CA ARG A 240 3.37 -28.79 2.76
C ARG A 240 3.65 -27.71 1.71
N GLU A 241 3.31 -27.98 0.46
CA GLU A 241 3.45 -27.03 -0.65
C GLU A 241 2.55 -25.83 -0.46
N LYS A 242 1.31 -26.05 0.02
CA LYS A 242 0.37 -24.98 0.39
C LYS A 242 0.96 -24.11 1.50
N ARG A 243 1.56 -24.71 2.53
CA ARG A 243 2.24 -23.98 3.61
C ARG A 243 3.44 -23.17 3.09
N PHE A 244 4.05 -23.55 1.98
CA PHE A 244 5.12 -22.79 1.32
C PHE A 244 4.59 -21.69 0.39
N GLY A 245 3.29 -21.46 0.34
CA GLY A 245 2.69 -20.46 -0.52
C GLY A 245 2.68 -20.83 -2.01
N LEU A 246 2.88 -22.13 -2.36
CA LEU A 246 2.78 -22.56 -3.75
C LEU A 246 1.36 -22.39 -4.27
N MET A 247 1.26 -22.05 -5.56
CA MET A 247 0.00 -21.93 -6.28
C MET A 247 -0.15 -23.01 -7.35
N THR A 248 -1.41 -23.36 -7.64
CA THR A 248 -1.76 -24.21 -8.79
C THR A 248 -2.07 -23.36 -10.02
N GLN A 249 -2.18 -24.01 -11.19
CA GLN A 249 -2.64 -23.36 -12.42
C GLN A 249 -4.02 -22.69 -12.24
N ASP A 250 -4.96 -23.37 -11.59
CA ASP A 250 -6.30 -22.84 -11.35
C ASP A 250 -6.26 -21.61 -10.43
N MET A 251 -5.43 -21.60 -9.40
CA MET A 251 -5.23 -20.44 -8.52
C MET A 251 -4.66 -19.26 -9.30
N MET A 252 -3.64 -19.48 -10.15
CA MET A 252 -3.08 -18.42 -11.00
C MET A 252 -4.12 -17.86 -11.97
N LYS A 253 -4.95 -18.71 -12.57
CA LYS A 253 -6.07 -18.28 -13.42
C LYS A 253 -7.08 -17.45 -12.63
N GLN A 254 -7.43 -17.88 -11.44
CA GLN A 254 -8.33 -17.13 -10.54
C GLN A 254 -7.77 -15.75 -10.22
N LEU A 255 -6.47 -15.63 -9.95
CA LEU A 255 -5.81 -14.33 -9.73
C LEU A 255 -5.95 -13.42 -10.95
N CYS A 256 -5.71 -13.93 -12.17
CA CYS A 256 -5.90 -13.15 -13.39
C CYS A 256 -7.36 -12.67 -13.54
N ASP A 257 -8.34 -13.52 -13.25
CA ASP A 257 -9.76 -13.18 -13.33
C ASP A 257 -10.17 -12.11 -12.31
N VAL A 258 -9.67 -12.19 -11.06
CA VAL A 258 -9.94 -11.19 -10.03
C VAL A 258 -9.22 -9.88 -10.33
N ALA A 259 -7.97 -9.94 -10.79
CA ALA A 259 -7.21 -8.76 -11.21
C ALA A 259 -7.95 -7.98 -12.31
N ASN A 260 -8.47 -8.67 -13.33
CA ASN A 260 -9.27 -8.07 -14.39
C ASN A 260 -10.55 -7.39 -13.87
N LYS A 261 -11.27 -8.04 -12.92
CA LYS A 261 -12.46 -7.46 -12.29
C LYS A 261 -12.12 -6.21 -11.49
N CYS A 262 -10.95 -6.17 -10.87
CA CYS A 262 -10.44 -5.06 -10.06
C CYS A 262 -9.70 -3.99 -10.87
N LYS A 263 -9.52 -4.18 -12.19
CA LYS A 263 -8.70 -3.32 -13.05
C LYS A 263 -7.27 -3.16 -12.54
N VAL A 264 -6.74 -4.21 -11.92
CA VAL A 264 -5.33 -4.34 -11.55
C VAL A 264 -4.62 -5.11 -12.65
N ASN A 265 -3.62 -4.51 -13.24
CA ASN A 265 -2.80 -5.16 -14.25
C ASN A 265 -1.88 -6.18 -13.57
N PHE A 266 -2.22 -7.47 -13.66
CA PHE A 266 -1.43 -8.55 -13.12
C PHE A 266 -0.28 -8.89 -14.08
N ILE A 267 0.96 -8.67 -13.62
CA ILE A 267 2.20 -8.96 -14.34
C ILE A 267 2.83 -10.18 -13.69
N TRP A 268 3.02 -11.22 -14.48
CA TRP A 268 3.76 -12.38 -14.01
C TRP A 268 5.21 -12.31 -14.45
N SER A 269 6.14 -12.50 -13.52
CA SER A 269 7.57 -12.36 -13.80
C SER A 269 8.32 -13.67 -13.60
N ILE A 270 9.44 -13.82 -14.31
CA ILE A 270 10.39 -14.91 -14.10
C ILE A 270 11.74 -14.38 -13.63
N HIS A 271 12.47 -15.21 -12.91
CA HIS A 271 13.86 -14.97 -12.52
C HIS A 271 14.76 -16.08 -13.09
N PRO A 272 15.22 -15.97 -14.34
CA PRO A 272 16.03 -17.01 -15.01
C PRO A 272 17.48 -17.04 -14.51
N GLY A 273 17.83 -16.19 -13.52
CA GLY A 273 19.18 -16.10 -12.98
C GLY A 273 20.18 -15.61 -14.01
N GLN A 274 21.41 -16.13 -13.92
CA GLN A 274 22.50 -15.79 -14.83
C GLN A 274 22.27 -16.29 -16.27
N SER A 275 21.43 -17.30 -16.48
CA SER A 275 21.12 -17.84 -17.81
C SER A 275 20.68 -16.76 -18.82
N PHE A 276 20.02 -15.71 -18.32
CA PHE A 276 19.59 -14.59 -19.17
C PHE A 276 20.76 -13.74 -19.71
N THR A 277 21.87 -13.70 -18.98
CA THR A 277 23.02 -12.84 -19.24
C THR A 277 24.28 -13.61 -19.66
N GLU A 278 24.37 -14.92 -19.41
CA GLU A 278 25.52 -15.74 -19.78
C GLU A 278 25.65 -15.92 -21.29
N LEU A 279 26.89 -15.87 -21.79
CA LEU A 279 27.15 -15.90 -23.25
C LEU A 279 26.93 -17.29 -23.88
N GLY A 280 26.95 -18.35 -23.10
CA GLY A 280 26.87 -19.73 -23.59
C GLY A 280 25.46 -20.26 -23.87
N GLU A 281 24.41 -19.68 -23.29
CA GLU A 281 23.05 -20.19 -23.44
C GLU A 281 22.35 -19.67 -24.70
N SER A 282 22.05 -20.55 -25.64
CA SER A 282 21.42 -20.21 -26.93
C SER A 282 19.89 -20.34 -26.90
N ASP A 283 19.32 -21.15 -26.00
CA ASP A 283 17.89 -21.50 -25.97
C ASP A 283 17.08 -20.79 -24.87
N VAL A 284 17.71 -19.87 -24.13
CA VAL A 284 17.05 -19.18 -22.99
C VAL A 284 15.80 -18.42 -23.42
N LEU A 285 15.82 -17.74 -24.57
CA LEU A 285 14.66 -16.99 -25.06
C LEU A 285 13.51 -17.89 -25.49
N GLU A 286 13.81 -19.07 -26.08
CA GLU A 286 12.80 -20.07 -26.44
C GLU A 286 12.12 -20.63 -25.17
N LYS A 287 12.89 -20.96 -24.14
CA LYS A 287 12.36 -21.39 -22.85
C LYS A 287 11.49 -20.32 -22.19
N ILE A 288 11.94 -19.05 -22.22
CA ILE A 288 11.17 -17.91 -21.67
C ILE A 288 9.84 -17.77 -22.43
N MET A 289 9.87 -17.77 -23.75
CA MET A 289 8.66 -17.65 -24.57
C MET A 289 7.70 -18.84 -24.35
N SER A 290 8.23 -20.04 -24.19
CA SER A 290 7.42 -21.23 -23.86
C SER A 290 6.74 -21.08 -22.51
N LYS A 291 7.44 -20.59 -21.49
CA LYS A 291 6.85 -20.30 -20.18
C LYS A 291 5.82 -19.18 -20.25
N PHE A 292 6.08 -18.11 -20.97
CA PHE A 292 5.13 -17.00 -21.15
C PHE A 292 3.85 -17.49 -21.85
N GLU A 293 3.95 -18.44 -22.79
CA GLU A 293 2.77 -19.04 -23.39
C GLU A 293 1.93 -19.85 -22.40
N LEU A 294 2.56 -20.60 -21.49
CA LEU A 294 1.85 -21.29 -20.42
C LEU A 294 1.08 -20.30 -19.53
N MET A 295 1.72 -19.20 -19.14
CA MET A 295 1.09 -18.17 -18.31
C MET A 295 0.03 -17.37 -19.07
N TYR A 296 0.23 -17.12 -20.37
CA TYR A 296 -0.76 -16.47 -21.23
C TYR A 296 -2.07 -17.29 -21.28
N LYS A 297 -1.98 -18.62 -21.36
CA LYS A 297 -3.14 -19.53 -21.32
C LYS A 297 -3.90 -19.46 -19.98
N LEU A 298 -3.24 -19.06 -18.89
CA LEU A 298 -3.86 -18.83 -17.59
C LEU A 298 -4.49 -17.44 -17.46
N GLY A 299 -4.30 -16.55 -18.45
CA GLY A 299 -4.89 -15.21 -18.46
C GLY A 299 -3.91 -14.05 -18.27
N VAL A 300 -2.62 -14.32 -18.08
CA VAL A 300 -1.59 -13.25 -17.99
C VAL A 300 -1.48 -12.51 -19.30
N ARG A 301 -1.42 -11.17 -19.25
CA ARG A 301 -1.30 -10.28 -20.40
C ARG A 301 -0.14 -9.28 -20.30
N GLN A 302 0.75 -9.49 -19.33
CA GLN A 302 2.03 -8.77 -19.24
C GLN A 302 3.05 -9.62 -18.49
N PHE A 303 4.31 -9.52 -18.90
CA PHE A 303 5.40 -10.33 -18.37
C PHE A 303 6.54 -9.47 -17.85
N GLY A 304 7.28 -10.02 -16.87
CA GLY A 304 8.51 -9.45 -16.35
C GLY A 304 9.67 -10.43 -16.41
N VAL A 305 10.88 -9.90 -16.54
CA VAL A 305 12.15 -10.63 -16.39
C VAL A 305 12.94 -9.95 -15.30
N PHE A 306 13.25 -10.69 -14.24
CA PHE A 306 14.06 -10.23 -13.13
C PHE A 306 15.42 -10.88 -13.18
N VAL A 307 16.45 -10.09 -13.04
CA VAL A 307 17.84 -10.55 -12.91
C VAL A 307 18.55 -9.80 -11.78
N ASP A 308 17.77 -9.28 -10.84
CA ASP A 308 18.27 -8.74 -9.58
C ASP A 308 18.93 -9.85 -8.74
N ASP A 309 19.85 -9.46 -7.85
CA ASP A 309 20.60 -10.35 -6.95
C ASP A 309 21.45 -11.42 -7.66
N VAL A 310 21.80 -11.20 -8.92
CA VAL A 310 22.83 -11.96 -9.63
C VAL A 310 24.02 -11.06 -9.96
N GLY A 311 25.16 -11.67 -10.35
CA GLY A 311 26.39 -10.94 -10.62
C GLY A 311 26.20 -9.82 -11.66
N VAL A 312 26.68 -8.61 -11.35
CA VAL A 312 26.63 -7.47 -12.25
C VAL A 312 27.69 -7.61 -13.33
N PRO A 313 27.34 -7.65 -14.63
CA PRO A 313 28.31 -7.73 -15.69
C PRO A 313 28.97 -6.36 -15.96
N TYR A 314 30.24 -6.38 -16.34
CA TYR A 314 31.00 -5.16 -16.65
C TYR A 314 31.65 -5.20 -18.05
N ASP A 315 31.70 -6.37 -18.68
CA ASP A 315 32.25 -6.53 -20.01
C ASP A 315 31.19 -6.23 -21.09
N ASP A 316 31.62 -5.67 -22.20
CA ASP A 316 30.73 -5.27 -23.28
C ASP A 316 29.97 -6.46 -23.91
N PRO A 317 30.56 -7.64 -24.12
CA PRO A 317 29.83 -8.77 -24.67
C PRO A 317 28.60 -9.17 -23.83
N THR A 318 28.75 -9.25 -22.50
CA THR A 318 27.66 -9.63 -21.58
C THR A 318 26.59 -8.53 -21.48
N LEU A 319 27.00 -7.27 -21.40
CA LEU A 319 26.09 -6.12 -21.39
C LEU A 319 25.26 -6.06 -22.69
N ASN A 320 25.92 -6.22 -23.85
CA ASN A 320 25.25 -6.23 -25.15
C ASN A 320 24.31 -7.43 -25.29
N LYS A 321 24.69 -8.61 -24.79
CA LYS A 321 23.81 -9.79 -24.81
C LYS A 321 22.51 -9.53 -24.02
N CYS A 322 22.61 -8.97 -22.83
CA CYS A 322 21.43 -8.63 -22.01
C CYS A 322 20.48 -7.68 -22.78
N ALA A 323 20.99 -6.59 -23.33
CA ALA A 323 20.21 -5.64 -24.09
C ALA A 323 19.58 -6.27 -25.37
N ASN A 324 20.34 -7.12 -26.08
CA ASN A 324 19.87 -7.86 -27.24
C ASN A 324 18.78 -8.88 -26.88
N ASN A 325 18.95 -9.61 -25.78
CA ASN A 325 17.94 -10.56 -25.28
C ASN A 325 16.62 -9.86 -24.96
N LEU A 326 16.66 -8.72 -24.27
CA LEU A 326 15.46 -7.92 -23.98
C LEU A 326 14.78 -7.43 -25.26
N THR A 327 15.56 -6.92 -26.21
CA THR A 327 15.05 -6.43 -27.49
C THR A 327 14.41 -7.56 -28.28
N THR A 328 15.09 -8.71 -28.39
CA THR A 328 14.59 -9.88 -29.10
C THR A 328 13.33 -10.43 -28.43
N LEU A 329 13.32 -10.53 -27.10
CA LEU A 329 12.15 -11.02 -26.36
C LEU A 329 10.93 -10.13 -26.57
N GLN A 330 11.10 -8.80 -26.56
CA GLN A 330 10.00 -7.88 -26.85
C GLN A 330 9.48 -8.04 -28.28
N VAL A 331 10.37 -8.24 -29.25
CA VAL A 331 9.98 -8.50 -30.67
C VAL A 331 9.21 -9.82 -30.76
N LEU A 332 9.66 -10.89 -30.11
CA LEU A 332 8.97 -12.18 -30.11
C LEU A 332 7.57 -12.09 -29.47
N ILE A 333 7.42 -11.31 -28.38
CA ILE A 333 6.13 -11.02 -27.74
C ILE A 333 5.20 -10.33 -28.75
N ASP A 334 5.69 -9.29 -29.43
CA ASP A 334 4.88 -8.54 -30.39
C ASP A 334 4.46 -9.40 -31.60
N GLN A 335 5.38 -10.18 -32.15
CA GLN A 335 5.10 -11.09 -33.24
C GLN A 335 4.08 -12.17 -32.89
N LYS A 336 4.09 -12.65 -31.65
CA LYS A 336 3.21 -13.74 -31.22
C LYS A 336 1.81 -13.28 -30.82
N TRP A 337 1.69 -12.15 -30.11
CA TRP A 337 0.42 -11.75 -29.50
C TRP A 337 -0.09 -10.36 -29.89
N ASN A 338 0.70 -9.56 -30.61
CA ASN A 338 0.35 -8.17 -30.91
C ASN A 338 0.27 -7.92 -32.44
N THR A 339 -0.18 -8.91 -33.17
CA THR A 339 -0.33 -8.80 -34.64
C THR A 339 -1.56 -7.96 -35.03
N PRO A 340 -1.59 -7.35 -36.23
CA PRO A 340 -2.76 -6.63 -36.70
C PRO A 340 -4.03 -7.49 -36.63
N GLY A 341 -5.08 -6.99 -35.98
CA GLY A 341 -6.35 -7.71 -35.80
C GLY A 341 -6.48 -8.49 -34.51
N THR A 342 -5.44 -8.55 -33.66
CA THR A 342 -5.54 -9.11 -32.33
C THR A 342 -6.48 -8.24 -31.48
N ASP A 343 -7.41 -8.88 -30.77
CA ASP A 343 -8.30 -8.17 -29.85
C ASP A 343 -7.51 -7.51 -28.73
N ALA A 344 -7.85 -6.28 -28.33
CA ALA A 344 -7.15 -5.54 -27.29
C ALA A 344 -7.05 -6.30 -25.96
N ALA A 345 -8.05 -7.15 -25.65
CA ALA A 345 -8.05 -8.00 -24.47
C ALA A 345 -7.04 -9.16 -24.52
N ASP A 346 -6.61 -9.54 -25.74
CA ASP A 346 -5.67 -10.63 -25.98
C ASP A 346 -4.25 -10.15 -26.25
N MET A 347 -4.05 -8.86 -26.45
CA MET A 347 -2.72 -8.28 -26.61
C MET A 347 -1.89 -8.38 -25.35
N VAL A 348 -0.60 -8.62 -25.49
CA VAL A 348 0.39 -8.63 -24.42
C VAL A 348 1.02 -7.25 -24.29
N LYS A 349 0.95 -6.67 -23.11
CA LYS A 349 1.55 -5.37 -22.81
C LYS A 349 3.09 -5.45 -22.80
N PRO A 350 3.78 -4.31 -22.95
CA PRO A 350 5.24 -4.27 -22.98
C PRO A 350 5.91 -4.91 -21.76
N LEU A 351 7.07 -5.52 -22.01
CA LEU A 351 7.88 -6.23 -21.04
C LEU A 351 8.31 -5.31 -19.87
N GLN A 352 8.42 -5.90 -18.68
CA GLN A 352 8.97 -5.28 -17.49
C GLN A 352 10.33 -5.90 -17.20
N TYR A 353 11.32 -5.10 -16.80
CA TYR A 353 12.68 -5.58 -16.56
C TYR A 353 13.28 -5.01 -15.28
N VAL A 354 13.74 -5.89 -14.42
CA VAL A 354 14.52 -5.54 -13.22
C VAL A 354 15.97 -5.97 -13.43
N PRO A 355 16.91 -5.01 -13.57
CA PRO A 355 18.32 -5.31 -13.87
C PRO A 355 19.12 -5.74 -12.65
N GLN A 356 20.31 -6.32 -12.88
CA GLN A 356 21.27 -6.66 -11.83
C GLN A 356 21.71 -5.44 -11.03
N LEU A 357 22.01 -4.34 -11.73
CA LEU A 357 22.41 -3.08 -11.09
C LEU A 357 21.20 -2.16 -10.89
N TYR A 358 20.26 -2.58 -10.06
CA TYR A 358 19.10 -1.78 -9.72
C TYR A 358 19.39 -0.64 -8.71
N ALA A 359 20.45 -0.77 -7.89
CA ALA A 359 20.96 0.27 -6.99
C ALA A 359 22.32 0.77 -7.51
N TYR A 360 22.36 1.97 -8.08
CA TYR A 360 23.54 2.42 -8.83
C TYR A 360 24.78 2.71 -8.00
N SER A 361 24.67 2.88 -6.68
CA SER A 361 25.82 3.08 -5.79
C SER A 361 26.63 1.82 -5.49
N TRP A 362 26.18 0.64 -5.90
CA TRP A 362 26.94 -0.61 -5.68
C TRP A 362 28.25 -0.69 -6.43
N VAL A 363 28.39 0.13 -7.45
CA VAL A 363 29.59 0.20 -8.27
C VAL A 363 30.05 1.64 -8.43
N LYS A 364 31.26 1.84 -8.96
CA LYS A 364 31.77 3.18 -9.26
C LYS A 364 30.90 3.87 -10.33
N PRO A 365 30.76 5.20 -10.30
CA PRO A 365 29.88 5.95 -11.19
C PRO A 365 30.09 5.63 -12.69
N GLU A 366 31.34 5.44 -13.12
CA GLU A 366 31.68 5.14 -14.52
C GLU A 366 31.13 3.75 -14.96
N LEU A 367 31.16 2.78 -14.04
CA LEU A 367 30.62 1.44 -14.28
C LEU A 367 29.09 1.47 -14.24
N ALA A 368 28.49 2.22 -13.31
CA ALA A 368 27.05 2.41 -13.28
C ALA A 368 26.55 3.06 -14.57
N GLN A 369 27.22 4.13 -15.02
CA GLN A 369 26.90 4.80 -16.27
C GLN A 369 27.01 3.83 -17.47
N LYS A 370 28.11 3.08 -17.56
CA LYS A 370 28.33 2.08 -18.63
C LYS A 370 27.20 1.03 -18.66
N PHE A 371 26.84 0.47 -17.49
CA PHE A 371 25.77 -0.51 -17.36
C PHE A 371 24.44 0.05 -17.87
N TRP A 372 24.00 1.19 -17.34
CA TRP A 372 22.72 1.78 -17.72
C TRP A 372 22.68 2.25 -19.17
N GLN A 373 23.81 2.75 -19.71
CA GLN A 373 23.93 3.13 -21.12
C GLN A 373 23.81 1.92 -22.06
N SER A 374 24.26 0.74 -21.68
CA SER A 374 24.10 -0.48 -22.48
C SER A 374 22.63 -0.84 -22.73
N LEU A 375 21.74 -0.42 -21.86
CA LEU A 375 20.28 -0.65 -21.95
C LEU A 375 19.56 0.38 -22.85
N ARG A 376 20.25 1.40 -23.40
CA ARG A 376 19.64 2.41 -24.28
C ARG A 376 19.06 1.83 -25.56
N SER A 377 19.66 0.74 -26.05
CA SER A 377 19.21 0.05 -27.27
C SER A 377 17.93 -0.77 -27.08
N VAL A 378 17.53 -1.05 -25.84
CA VAL A 378 16.29 -1.76 -25.53
C VAL A 378 15.09 -0.89 -25.94
N PRO A 379 14.03 -1.45 -26.58
CA PRO A 379 12.86 -0.67 -27.00
C PRO A 379 12.27 0.19 -25.89
N GLU A 380 11.94 1.45 -26.20
CA GLU A 380 11.49 2.45 -25.22
C GLU A 380 10.25 2.00 -24.42
N LYS A 381 9.39 1.21 -25.05
CA LYS A 381 8.19 0.64 -24.41
C LYS A 381 8.49 -0.35 -23.27
N VAL A 382 9.69 -0.95 -23.21
CA VAL A 382 10.13 -1.84 -22.13
C VAL A 382 10.45 -1.00 -20.90
N ASN A 383 9.74 -1.23 -19.79
CA ASN A 383 10.00 -0.52 -18.54
C ASN A 383 11.17 -1.15 -17.79
N ILE A 384 12.12 -0.32 -17.37
CA ILE A 384 13.33 -0.73 -16.64
C ILE A 384 13.29 -0.13 -15.24
N TYR A 385 13.46 -0.98 -14.23
CA TYR A 385 13.27 -0.63 -12.83
C TYR A 385 14.58 -0.31 -12.11
N THR A 386 14.50 0.53 -11.11
CA THR A 386 15.57 0.89 -10.20
C THR A 386 15.04 1.12 -8.79
N THR A 387 15.88 0.92 -7.78
CA THR A 387 15.63 1.37 -6.41
C THR A 387 16.29 2.72 -6.11
N GLY A 388 16.92 3.36 -7.11
CA GLY A 388 17.67 4.61 -6.95
C GLY A 388 19.12 4.38 -6.55
N LYS A 389 19.66 5.28 -5.76
CA LYS A 389 21.05 5.21 -5.31
C LYS A 389 21.34 3.95 -4.49
N ASN A 390 20.48 3.66 -3.54
CA ASN A 390 20.61 2.52 -2.62
C ASN A 390 19.44 1.56 -2.77
N VAL A 391 19.53 0.38 -2.15
CA VAL A 391 18.46 -0.63 -2.13
C VAL A 391 17.17 -0.07 -1.52
N TRP A 392 17.29 0.72 -0.47
CA TRP A 392 16.16 1.36 0.25
C TRP A 392 16.14 2.88 0.04
N SER A 393 16.17 3.35 -1.21
CA SER A 393 15.99 4.77 -1.49
C SER A 393 14.50 5.11 -1.56
N VAL A 394 14.15 6.27 -0.99
CA VAL A 394 12.86 6.91 -1.22
C VAL A 394 12.86 7.50 -2.63
N PRO A 395 11.75 7.45 -3.39
CA PRO A 395 11.66 8.10 -4.69
C PRO A 395 12.06 9.59 -4.60
N ASN A 396 13.02 10.00 -5.42
CA ASN A 396 13.54 11.38 -5.41
C ASN A 396 14.03 11.82 -6.80
N SER A 397 13.96 13.12 -7.05
CA SER A 397 14.32 13.70 -8.34
C SER A 397 15.82 13.64 -8.64
N THR A 398 16.69 13.64 -7.63
CA THR A 398 18.15 13.55 -7.79
C THR A 398 18.55 12.23 -8.41
N ASP A 399 18.08 11.11 -7.85
CA ASP A 399 18.38 9.78 -8.36
C ASP A 399 17.74 9.54 -9.74
N LEU A 400 16.47 10.00 -9.91
CA LEU A 400 15.79 9.93 -11.20
C LEU A 400 16.56 10.67 -12.29
N LYS A 401 17.07 11.87 -12.00
CA LYS A 401 17.85 12.65 -12.96
C LYS A 401 19.11 11.90 -13.41
N VAL A 402 19.87 11.34 -12.47
CA VAL A 402 21.08 10.56 -12.78
C VAL A 402 20.75 9.35 -13.66
N LEU A 403 19.76 8.58 -13.28
CA LEU A 403 19.41 7.34 -13.99
C LEU A 403 18.74 7.60 -15.35
N ASN A 404 17.87 8.61 -15.43
CA ASN A 404 17.26 9.03 -16.69
C ASN A 404 18.32 9.53 -17.69
N GLU A 405 19.35 10.23 -17.21
CA GLU A 405 20.49 10.65 -18.02
C GLU A 405 21.30 9.42 -18.49
N TYR A 406 21.59 8.47 -17.60
CA TYR A 406 22.34 7.26 -17.96
C TYR A 406 21.56 6.39 -18.96
N LEU A 407 20.28 6.15 -18.74
CA LEU A 407 19.44 5.35 -19.63
C LEU A 407 19.03 6.10 -20.91
N GLY A 408 18.99 7.43 -20.88
CA GLY A 408 18.49 8.27 -21.98
C GLY A 408 16.96 8.37 -22.06
N ARG A 409 16.24 7.86 -21.06
CA ARG A 409 14.78 7.90 -20.94
C ARG A 409 14.33 7.69 -19.50
N PRO A 410 13.04 7.94 -19.15
CA PRO A 410 12.53 7.72 -17.79
C PRO A 410 12.66 6.25 -17.35
N VAL A 411 13.18 6.05 -16.14
CA VAL A 411 13.17 4.76 -15.42
C VAL A 411 11.87 4.56 -14.66
N SER A 412 11.61 3.33 -14.23
CA SER A 412 10.53 2.96 -13.32
C SER A 412 11.09 2.77 -11.90
N TRP A 413 10.33 3.20 -10.89
CA TRP A 413 10.78 3.11 -9.51
C TRP A 413 10.23 1.88 -8.78
N TRP A 414 11.13 1.04 -8.28
CA TRP A 414 10.87 0.00 -7.30
C TRP A 414 11.23 0.55 -5.92
N TRP A 415 10.26 0.69 -5.05
CA TRP A 415 10.48 1.19 -3.70
C TRP A 415 10.44 0.05 -2.70
N ASN A 416 11.58 -0.27 -2.05
CA ASN A 416 11.64 -1.27 -0.99
C ASN A 416 11.03 -0.73 0.31
N TYR A 417 9.73 -0.50 0.28
CA TYR A 417 8.89 -0.02 1.35
C TYR A 417 7.50 -0.68 1.23
N PRO A 418 6.96 -1.25 2.30
CA PRO A 418 7.53 -1.46 3.65
C PRO A 418 8.31 -2.79 3.80
N CYS A 419 9.02 -3.24 2.80
CA CYS A 419 9.77 -4.50 2.77
C CYS A 419 10.60 -4.71 4.06
N ASN A 420 10.46 -5.90 4.67
CA ASN A 420 11.11 -6.27 5.93
C ASN A 420 11.96 -7.55 5.84
N ASP A 421 12.32 -7.98 4.64
CA ASP A 421 12.96 -9.28 4.42
C ASP A 421 14.40 -9.39 4.97
N VAL A 422 15.08 -8.28 5.22
CA VAL A 422 16.39 -8.28 5.91
C VAL A 422 16.25 -8.69 7.38
N ASP A 423 15.19 -8.24 8.08
CA ASP A 423 14.81 -8.71 9.41
C ASP A 423 13.28 -8.81 9.53
N ILE A 424 12.76 -9.92 9.10
CA ILE A 424 11.32 -10.19 9.01
C ILE A 424 10.63 -10.25 10.38
N THR A 425 11.40 -10.20 11.48
CA THR A 425 10.84 -10.10 12.84
C THR A 425 10.35 -8.70 13.20
N LYS A 426 10.64 -7.73 12.32
CA LYS A 426 10.20 -6.33 12.41
C LYS A 426 9.03 -6.09 11.46
N ILE A 427 8.08 -5.26 11.85
CA ILE A 427 7.00 -4.80 10.98
C ILE A 427 7.04 -3.28 10.81
N PHE A 428 6.90 -2.82 9.57
CA PHE A 428 6.95 -1.41 9.20
C PHE A 428 5.53 -0.90 8.92
N ILE A 429 4.83 -0.53 9.98
CA ILE A 429 3.43 -0.09 9.98
C ILE A 429 3.27 1.38 10.37
N GLY A 430 4.37 2.12 10.40
CA GLY A 430 4.38 3.56 10.60
C GLY A 430 3.93 4.35 9.36
N ASP A 431 4.28 5.63 9.34
CA ASP A 431 3.93 6.50 8.23
C ASP A 431 4.63 6.09 6.90
N THR A 432 4.31 6.79 5.81
CA THR A 432 4.79 6.44 4.47
C THR A 432 6.30 6.60 4.30
N TYR A 433 6.96 7.33 5.19
CA TYR A 433 8.39 7.51 5.15
C TYR A 433 9.08 6.61 6.18
N THR A 434 9.33 5.37 5.80
CA THR A 434 10.11 4.42 6.61
C THR A 434 11.30 3.95 5.81
N ASN A 435 12.52 4.17 6.33
CA ASN A 435 13.72 3.55 5.83
C ASN A 435 14.02 2.32 6.71
N PHE A 436 14.26 1.17 6.11
CA PHE A 436 14.64 -0.05 6.81
C PHE A 436 15.87 0.16 7.71
N ALA A 437 16.86 0.92 7.25
CA ALA A 437 18.11 1.13 7.97
C ALA A 437 17.96 2.09 9.16
N ASP A 438 16.93 2.93 9.16
CA ASP A 438 16.78 3.98 10.15
C ASP A 438 15.32 4.39 10.34
N GLU A 439 14.58 3.57 11.07
CA GLU A 439 13.20 3.89 11.48
C GLU A 439 13.09 5.15 12.35
N THR A 440 14.18 5.68 12.84
CA THR A 440 14.15 6.92 13.64
C THR A 440 13.71 8.13 12.81
N HIS A 441 13.74 8.01 11.48
CA HIS A 441 13.28 9.03 10.54
C HIS A 441 11.80 8.96 10.18
N ILE A 442 11.03 8.03 10.73
CA ILE A 442 9.58 7.93 10.50
C ILE A 442 8.84 9.22 10.86
N ASP A 443 9.31 9.95 11.85
CA ASP A 443 8.72 11.22 12.29
C ASP A 443 9.14 12.42 11.43
N SER A 444 10.06 12.24 10.48
CA SER A 444 10.45 13.33 9.62
C SER A 444 9.30 13.65 8.65
N ASN A 445 8.93 14.92 8.59
CA ASN A 445 8.07 15.43 7.54
C ASN A 445 8.53 14.85 6.21
N SER A 446 7.61 14.21 5.54
CA SER A 446 7.77 13.52 4.27
C SER A 446 8.94 14.06 3.44
N LEU A 447 9.95 13.23 3.21
CA LEU A 447 11.00 13.50 2.21
C LEU A 447 10.52 13.18 0.79
N LEU A 448 9.23 12.87 0.63
CA LEU A 448 8.61 12.65 -0.67
C LEU A 448 8.48 13.99 -1.39
N GLU A 449 9.04 14.07 -2.57
CA GLU A 449 8.98 15.27 -3.39
C GLU A 449 7.60 15.41 -4.03
N SER A 450 7.04 16.62 -4.01
CA SER A 450 5.75 16.93 -4.62
C SER A 450 5.81 17.08 -6.15
N ASP A 451 6.99 17.06 -6.73
CA ASP A 451 7.22 17.24 -8.18
C ASP A 451 8.10 16.13 -8.74
N LEU A 452 7.73 14.89 -8.49
CA LEU A 452 8.44 13.72 -8.97
C LEU A 452 7.91 13.28 -10.35
N SER A 453 8.65 13.55 -11.40
CA SER A 453 8.32 13.09 -12.76
C SER A 453 8.77 11.65 -12.97
N VAL A 454 7.89 10.69 -12.73
CA VAL A 454 8.13 9.26 -12.89
C VAL A 454 6.89 8.57 -13.47
N LYS A 455 7.11 7.59 -14.35
CA LYS A 455 6.01 6.85 -14.99
C LYS A 455 5.42 5.75 -14.13
N THR A 456 6.24 5.13 -13.29
CA THR A 456 5.87 3.97 -12.47
C THR A 456 6.46 4.11 -11.07
N VAL A 457 5.62 3.92 -10.05
CA VAL A 457 6.05 3.72 -8.66
C VAL A 457 5.36 2.48 -8.12
N ILE A 458 6.14 1.47 -7.78
CA ILE A 458 5.65 0.24 -7.15
C ILE A 458 6.39 -0.02 -5.86
N ILE A 459 5.68 -0.51 -4.86
CA ILE A 459 6.26 -0.85 -3.56
C ILE A 459 6.56 -2.34 -3.46
N ASN A 460 7.70 -2.67 -2.86
CA ASN A 460 7.99 -4.03 -2.38
C ASN A 460 7.45 -4.14 -0.95
N PRO A 461 6.44 -5.00 -0.69
CA PRO A 461 5.74 -5.04 0.59
C PRO A 461 6.46 -5.93 1.61
N MET A 462 5.89 -6.01 2.83
CA MET A 462 6.25 -7.04 3.80
C MET A 462 5.65 -8.40 3.40
N GLN A 463 6.21 -9.50 3.95
CA GLN A 463 5.54 -10.81 3.92
C GLN A 463 4.12 -10.75 4.50
N GLN A 464 3.85 -9.83 5.42
CA GLN A 464 2.54 -9.53 6.01
C GLN A 464 1.71 -8.67 5.05
N GLY A 465 1.05 -9.32 4.08
CA GLY A 465 0.36 -8.64 2.98
C GLY A 465 -0.81 -7.79 3.41
N ALA A 466 -1.61 -8.25 4.36
CA ALA A 466 -2.75 -7.49 4.87
C ALA A 466 -2.30 -6.27 5.70
N LEU A 467 -1.18 -6.37 6.45
CA LEU A 467 -0.56 -5.21 7.11
C LEU A 467 0.03 -4.23 6.10
N SER A 468 0.57 -4.71 4.99
CA SER A 468 1.16 -3.87 3.94
C SER A 468 0.13 -2.95 3.26
N LYS A 469 -1.17 -3.20 3.43
CA LYS A 469 -2.24 -2.28 2.96
C LYS A 469 -2.14 -0.88 3.57
N ILE A 470 -1.57 -0.74 4.77
CA ILE A 470 -1.32 0.56 5.42
C ILE A 470 -0.39 1.40 4.54
N ALA A 471 0.75 0.85 4.15
CA ALA A 471 1.70 1.52 3.25
C ALA A 471 1.12 1.71 1.84
N LEU A 472 0.46 0.68 1.32
CA LEU A 472 -0.12 0.69 -0.02
C LEU A 472 -1.18 1.79 -0.20
N PHE A 473 -1.99 2.06 0.82
CA PHE A 473 -2.93 3.17 0.82
C PHE A 473 -2.21 4.51 0.66
N SER A 474 -1.20 4.76 1.48
CA SER A 474 -0.45 6.02 1.46
C SER A 474 0.31 6.22 0.15
N VAL A 475 0.89 5.15 -0.41
CA VAL A 475 1.54 5.21 -1.73
C VAL A 475 0.52 5.45 -2.84
N GLY A 476 -0.68 4.90 -2.74
CA GLY A 476 -1.79 5.20 -3.65
C GLY A 476 -2.18 6.67 -3.62
N ASP A 477 -2.31 7.25 -2.43
CA ASP A 477 -2.62 8.67 -2.23
C ASP A 477 -1.50 9.57 -2.77
N TYR A 478 -0.25 9.25 -2.43
CA TYR A 478 0.95 9.95 -2.92
C TYR A 478 1.04 9.95 -4.45
N THR A 479 0.93 8.80 -5.08
CA THR A 479 1.12 8.65 -6.53
C THR A 479 -0.06 9.16 -7.36
N TRP A 480 -1.21 9.36 -6.71
CA TRP A 480 -2.38 9.96 -7.34
C TRP A 480 -2.30 11.49 -7.36
N ASN A 481 -1.99 12.10 -6.21
CA ASN A 481 -1.93 13.57 -6.07
C ASN A 481 -0.76 14.00 -5.18
N MET A 482 0.45 14.03 -5.77
CA MET A 482 1.68 14.36 -5.06
C MET A 482 1.64 15.74 -4.42
N SER A 483 1.01 16.71 -5.08
CA SER A 483 1.03 18.12 -4.65
C SER A 483 0.28 18.37 -3.35
N THR A 484 -0.71 17.54 -3.02
CA THR A 484 -1.53 17.68 -1.80
C THR A 484 -1.27 16.57 -0.79
N PHE A 485 -0.37 15.63 -1.10
CA PHE A 485 -0.06 14.53 -0.22
C PHE A 485 0.44 15.02 1.14
N ASN A 486 -0.16 14.47 2.19
CA ASN A 486 0.30 14.66 3.56
C ASN A 486 0.51 13.29 4.21
N ASN A 487 1.76 12.96 4.47
CA ASN A 487 2.19 11.68 4.96
C ASN A 487 1.41 11.21 6.19
N MET A 488 1.40 11.99 7.25
CA MET A 488 0.76 11.64 8.52
C MET A 488 -0.77 11.56 8.41
N ALA A 489 -1.40 12.45 7.65
CA ALA A 489 -2.84 12.42 7.43
C ALA A 489 -3.25 11.19 6.60
N SER A 490 -2.48 10.85 5.57
CA SER A 490 -2.68 9.68 4.73
C SER A 490 -2.49 8.39 5.52
N TRP A 491 -1.43 8.30 6.35
CA TRP A 491 -1.20 7.17 7.22
C TRP A 491 -2.35 6.93 8.22
N LYS A 492 -2.80 7.98 8.91
CA LYS A 492 -3.97 7.86 9.82
C LYS A 492 -5.22 7.38 9.11
N GLU A 493 -5.44 7.85 7.89
CA GLU A 493 -6.58 7.40 7.10
C GLU A 493 -6.41 5.97 6.58
N SER A 494 -5.20 5.52 6.32
CA SER A 494 -4.92 4.13 5.98
C SER A 494 -5.38 3.17 7.09
N LEU A 495 -5.20 3.54 8.34
CA LEU A 495 -5.71 2.76 9.48
C LEU A 495 -7.24 2.68 9.47
N ASN A 496 -7.93 3.81 9.18
CA ASN A 496 -9.39 3.83 9.01
C ASN A 496 -9.84 2.95 7.83
N ALA A 497 -9.09 2.98 6.73
CA ALA A 497 -9.40 2.20 5.53
C ALA A 497 -9.26 0.69 5.75
N VAL A 498 -8.30 0.28 6.59
CA VAL A 498 -8.00 -1.14 6.86
C VAL A 498 -8.83 -1.69 8.02
N LEU A 499 -9.04 -0.93 9.08
CA LEU A 499 -9.61 -1.39 10.36
C LEU A 499 -11.00 -0.81 10.67
N GLY A 500 -11.45 0.18 9.88
CA GLY A 500 -12.66 0.94 10.19
C GLY A 500 -12.46 1.95 11.33
N LYS A 501 -13.40 2.89 11.43
CA LYS A 501 -13.30 4.05 12.34
C LYS A 501 -13.27 3.72 13.83
N GLU A 502 -13.77 2.56 14.22
CA GLU A 502 -13.83 2.15 15.64
C GLU A 502 -12.50 1.56 16.11
N LYS A 503 -11.87 0.69 15.29
CA LYS A 503 -10.65 -0.01 15.67
C LYS A 503 -9.38 0.74 15.29
N ALA A 504 -9.43 1.61 14.28
CA ALA A 504 -8.26 2.37 13.84
C ALA A 504 -7.60 3.20 14.95
N PRO A 505 -8.33 4.00 15.77
CA PRO A 505 -7.71 4.75 16.86
C PRO A 505 -7.10 3.86 17.95
N VAL A 506 -7.71 2.69 18.17
CA VAL A 506 -7.20 1.70 19.13
C VAL A 506 -5.88 1.11 18.64
N PHE A 507 -5.83 0.72 17.36
CA PHE A 507 -4.61 0.20 16.75
C PHE A 507 -3.52 1.28 16.67
N GLU A 508 -3.85 2.51 16.24
CA GLU A 508 -2.93 3.66 16.23
C GLU A 508 -2.21 3.81 17.57
N SER A 509 -2.94 3.63 18.68
CA SER A 509 -2.41 3.80 20.03
C SER A 509 -1.36 2.76 20.42
N ILE A 510 -1.30 1.61 19.77
CA ILE A 510 -0.32 0.54 20.04
C ILE A 510 0.71 0.36 18.93
N VAL A 511 0.57 1.04 17.78
CA VAL A 511 1.56 0.99 16.68
C VAL A 511 2.99 1.26 17.17
N PRO A 512 3.26 2.25 18.05
CA PRO A 512 4.61 2.49 18.55
C PRO A 512 5.24 1.28 19.24
N TYR A 513 4.43 0.43 19.85
CA TYR A 513 4.88 -0.73 20.65
C TYR A 513 4.88 -2.04 19.87
N LEU A 514 4.14 -2.13 18.76
CA LEU A 514 4.22 -3.28 17.83
C LEU A 514 5.52 -3.28 17.04
N ARG A 515 6.19 -2.14 16.92
CA ARG A 515 7.45 -1.96 16.21
C ARG A 515 8.63 -2.44 17.05
N TYR A 516 9.74 -2.74 16.37
CA TYR A 516 11.01 -3.07 17.03
C TYR A 516 11.63 -1.85 17.69
N TYR A 517 11.74 -0.73 16.95
CA TYR A 517 12.37 0.52 17.41
C TYR A 517 11.36 1.39 18.16
N ASP A 518 11.33 1.25 19.47
CA ASP A 518 10.39 1.92 20.36
C ASP A 518 11.03 2.71 21.51
N ALA A 519 12.34 2.96 21.43
CA ALA A 519 13.10 3.69 22.47
C ALA A 519 12.56 5.11 22.74
N LYS A 520 11.89 5.73 21.74
CA LYS A 520 11.26 7.06 21.88
C LYS A 520 9.75 6.99 22.14
N SER A 521 9.22 5.81 22.45
CA SER A 521 7.79 5.64 22.73
C SER A 521 7.38 6.24 24.07
N PRO A 522 6.10 6.58 24.28
CA PRO A 522 5.59 7.00 25.60
C PRO A 522 5.89 5.97 26.68
N LEU A 523 5.81 4.67 26.37
CA LEU A 523 6.12 3.59 27.30
C LEU A 523 7.58 3.63 27.75
N ALA A 524 8.52 3.84 26.84
CA ALA A 524 9.94 3.95 27.18
C ALA A 524 10.19 5.09 28.18
N SER A 525 9.57 6.24 28.00
CA SER A 525 9.66 7.38 28.92
C SER A 525 9.09 7.06 30.30
N LEU A 526 7.96 6.34 30.38
CA LEU A 526 7.36 5.91 31.65
C LEU A 526 8.23 4.87 32.38
N ILE A 527 8.85 3.97 31.64
CA ILE A 527 9.80 2.98 32.18
C ILE A 527 10.99 3.67 32.81
N GLU A 528 11.61 4.62 32.13
CA GLU A 528 12.77 5.35 32.67
C GLU A 528 12.42 6.18 33.88
N ALA A 529 11.26 6.86 33.93
CA ALA A 529 10.77 7.57 35.08
C ALA A 529 10.54 6.60 36.25
N PHE A 530 9.94 5.45 36.03
CA PHE A 530 9.73 4.44 37.05
C PHE A 530 11.03 3.91 37.64
N LYS A 531 12.02 3.55 36.80
CA LYS A 531 13.32 3.09 37.29
C LYS A 531 14.03 4.13 38.17
N ALA A 532 14.01 5.40 37.72
CA ALA A 532 14.62 6.50 38.49
C ALA A 532 13.94 6.69 39.86
N ASP A 533 12.61 6.69 39.88
CA ASP A 533 11.84 6.83 41.13
C ASP A 533 12.01 5.63 42.06
N TYR A 534 12.07 4.41 41.50
CA TYR A 534 12.32 3.20 42.26
C TYR A 534 13.67 3.24 43.00
N SER A 535 14.71 3.68 42.29
CA SER A 535 16.04 3.86 42.89
C SER A 535 16.06 4.91 44.03
N ASN A 536 15.12 5.86 44.01
CA ASN A 536 14.97 6.91 45.05
C ASN A 536 13.90 6.61 46.10
N ASN A 537 13.35 5.39 46.15
CA ASN A 537 12.25 4.98 47.01
C ASN A 537 10.96 5.85 46.88
N SER A 538 10.69 6.40 45.70
CA SER A 538 9.55 7.28 45.40
C SER A 538 8.65 6.78 44.23
N ALA A 539 8.72 5.50 43.89
CA ALA A 539 8.13 4.93 42.69
C ALA A 539 6.60 4.77 42.66
N ASN A 540 5.86 5.17 43.72
CA ASN A 540 4.41 4.92 43.75
C ASN A 540 3.63 5.65 42.63
N VAL A 541 3.96 6.92 42.35
CA VAL A 541 3.25 7.74 41.36
C VAL A 541 3.63 7.29 39.94
N SER A 542 4.92 7.15 39.66
CA SER A 542 5.41 6.68 38.35
C SER A 542 5.01 5.23 38.07
N GLY A 543 4.95 4.39 39.12
CA GLY A 543 4.48 3.02 39.01
C GLY A 543 3.00 2.92 38.60
N GLU A 544 2.14 3.77 39.17
CA GLU A 544 0.73 3.83 38.75
C GLU A 544 0.58 4.33 37.31
N ALA A 545 1.33 5.34 36.90
CA ALA A 545 1.32 5.84 35.53
C ALA A 545 1.76 4.74 34.55
N LEU A 546 2.83 4.03 34.85
CA LEU A 546 3.33 2.91 34.04
C LEU A 546 2.30 1.77 33.96
N LYS A 547 1.71 1.35 35.07
CA LYS A 547 0.67 0.32 35.13
C LYS A 547 -0.57 0.70 34.31
N ASN A 548 -0.99 1.97 34.35
CA ASN A 548 -2.10 2.45 33.57
C ASN A 548 -1.81 2.34 32.07
N GLU A 549 -0.58 2.66 31.63
CA GLU A 549 -0.18 2.49 30.23
C GLU A 549 -0.10 1.01 29.82
N LEU A 550 0.48 0.14 30.66
CA LEU A 550 0.53 -1.30 30.41
C LEU A 550 -0.89 -1.89 30.27
N LYS A 551 -1.83 -1.53 31.14
CA LYS A 551 -3.24 -1.93 31.05
C LYS A 551 -3.92 -1.40 29.80
N ARG A 552 -3.61 -0.16 29.39
CA ARG A 552 -4.13 0.41 28.14
C ARG A 552 -3.65 -0.40 26.94
N ILE A 553 -2.38 -0.80 26.91
CA ILE A 553 -1.79 -1.64 25.86
C ILE A 553 -2.51 -3.00 25.83
N ILE A 554 -2.69 -3.66 26.98
CA ILE A 554 -3.37 -4.95 27.09
C ILE A 554 -4.79 -4.85 26.53
N ASN A 555 -5.58 -3.86 26.99
CA ASN A 555 -6.95 -3.64 26.52
C ASN A 555 -7.00 -3.37 25.00
N ALA A 556 -6.08 -2.57 24.48
CA ALA A 556 -5.99 -2.30 23.06
C ALA A 556 -5.69 -3.57 22.25
N CYS A 557 -4.78 -4.40 22.73
CA CYS A 557 -4.50 -5.70 22.10
C CYS A 557 -5.76 -6.60 22.10
N GLU A 558 -6.54 -6.63 23.17
CA GLU A 558 -7.79 -7.40 23.26
C GLU A 558 -8.85 -6.92 22.26
N VAL A 559 -8.99 -5.61 22.10
CA VAL A 559 -9.90 -5.05 21.08
C VAL A 559 -9.49 -5.48 19.68
N ILE A 560 -8.19 -5.40 19.33
CA ILE A 560 -7.72 -5.81 18.00
C ILE A 560 -7.82 -7.34 17.84
N GLU A 561 -7.62 -8.12 18.88
CA GLU A 561 -7.79 -9.58 18.85
C GLU A 561 -9.20 -10.01 18.45
N THR A 562 -10.23 -9.17 18.65
CA THR A 562 -11.60 -9.47 18.21
C THR A 562 -11.73 -9.65 16.69
N LEU A 563 -10.78 -9.13 15.89
CA LEU A 563 -10.75 -9.30 14.43
C LEU A 563 -10.68 -10.77 14.00
N LYS A 564 -10.14 -11.66 14.83
CA LYS A 564 -10.09 -13.12 14.55
C LYS A 564 -11.46 -13.74 14.31
N ASN A 565 -12.52 -13.13 14.88
CA ASN A 565 -13.90 -13.60 14.80
C ASN A 565 -14.76 -12.74 13.86
N SER A 566 -14.16 -11.86 13.07
CA SER A 566 -14.89 -11.01 12.13
C SER A 566 -15.45 -11.83 10.97
N ASN A 567 -16.61 -11.43 10.47
CA ASN A 567 -17.18 -11.99 9.23
C ASN A 567 -16.50 -11.42 7.97
N SER A 568 -15.62 -10.45 8.11
CA SER A 568 -14.83 -9.88 7.02
C SER A 568 -13.54 -10.69 6.81
N ALA A 569 -13.35 -11.25 5.62
CA ALA A 569 -12.11 -11.93 5.26
C ALA A 569 -10.89 -11.00 5.39
N SER A 570 -11.03 -9.72 5.03
CA SER A 570 -9.97 -8.72 5.18
C SER A 570 -9.53 -8.52 6.63
N ASP A 571 -10.48 -8.52 7.59
CA ASP A 571 -10.18 -8.40 9.01
C ASP A 571 -9.45 -9.63 9.55
N THR A 572 -9.88 -10.82 9.16
CA THR A 572 -9.24 -12.07 9.61
C THR A 572 -7.83 -12.23 9.03
N LEU A 573 -7.61 -11.79 7.79
CA LEU A 573 -6.27 -11.75 7.18
C LEU A 573 -5.37 -10.73 7.89
N PHE A 574 -5.89 -9.56 8.22
CA PHE A 574 -5.15 -8.55 8.99
C PHE A 574 -4.75 -9.10 10.37
N TYR A 575 -5.69 -9.74 11.06
CA TYR A 575 -5.39 -10.38 12.34
C TYR A 575 -4.32 -11.47 12.22
N ALA A 576 -4.42 -12.32 11.21
CA ALA A 576 -3.43 -13.39 10.98
C ALA A 576 -2.01 -12.83 10.85
N ASP A 577 -1.85 -11.70 10.14
CA ASP A 577 -0.56 -11.04 9.94
C ASP A 577 -0.03 -10.39 11.22
N VAL A 578 -0.87 -9.68 11.97
CA VAL A 578 -0.43 -8.93 13.17
C VAL A 578 -0.32 -9.80 14.42
N ARG A 579 -1.00 -10.95 14.45
CA ARG A 579 -1.16 -11.83 15.62
C ARG A 579 0.13 -12.08 16.38
N PRO A 580 1.25 -12.49 15.76
CA PRO A 580 2.47 -12.81 16.52
C PRO A 580 2.99 -11.61 17.33
N TRP A 581 2.99 -10.41 16.75
CA TRP A 581 3.42 -9.18 17.43
C TRP A 581 2.41 -8.75 18.48
N LEU A 582 1.13 -8.81 18.16
CA LEU A 582 0.03 -8.40 19.03
C LEU A 582 -0.02 -9.23 20.30
N LEU A 583 0.01 -10.57 20.17
CA LEU A 583 -0.08 -11.48 21.31
C LEU A 583 1.19 -11.45 22.14
N LYS A 584 2.37 -11.32 21.52
CA LYS A 584 3.62 -11.15 22.25
C LYS A 584 3.64 -9.85 23.05
N LEU A 585 3.24 -8.73 22.45
CA LEU A 585 3.12 -7.43 23.15
C LEU A 585 2.18 -7.53 24.35
N LYS A 586 0.99 -8.15 24.15
CA LYS A 586 0.02 -8.38 25.23
C LYS A 586 0.62 -9.19 26.38
N SER A 587 1.30 -10.28 26.07
CA SER A 587 1.95 -11.16 27.05
C SER A 587 3.07 -10.44 27.81
N MET A 588 3.89 -9.65 27.12
CA MET A 588 4.96 -8.84 27.71
C MET A 588 4.37 -7.77 28.66
N ALA A 589 3.35 -7.04 28.21
CA ALA A 589 2.70 -6.00 29.01
C ALA A 589 2.03 -6.58 30.27
N THR A 590 1.36 -7.74 30.13
CA THR A 590 0.72 -8.44 31.26
C THR A 590 1.77 -8.90 32.28
N ASN A 591 2.88 -9.46 31.82
CA ASN A 591 3.97 -9.89 32.70
C ASN A 591 4.59 -8.69 33.43
N ALA A 592 4.88 -7.60 32.71
CA ALA A 592 5.44 -6.39 33.30
C ALA A 592 4.49 -5.74 34.31
N ASP A 593 3.17 -5.63 34.03
CA ASP A 593 2.16 -5.08 34.99
C ASP A 593 2.12 -5.89 36.30
N SER A 594 2.15 -7.22 36.16
CA SER A 594 2.19 -8.13 37.33
C SER A 594 3.48 -7.95 38.15
N MET A 595 4.64 -7.90 37.47
CA MET A 595 5.93 -7.73 38.16
C MET A 595 6.06 -6.37 38.83
N VAL A 596 5.62 -5.26 38.18
CA VAL A 596 5.57 -3.92 38.80
C VAL A 596 4.66 -3.93 40.02
N SER A 597 3.50 -4.57 39.90
CA SER A 597 2.55 -4.65 41.03
C SER A 597 3.16 -5.37 42.25
N VAL A 598 3.87 -6.47 42.05
CA VAL A 598 4.59 -7.18 43.12
C VAL A 598 5.77 -6.37 43.62
N LEU A 599 6.52 -5.71 42.74
CA LEU A 599 7.66 -4.89 43.17
C LEU A 599 7.24 -3.73 44.08
N LEU A 600 6.07 -3.14 43.85
CA LEU A 600 5.49 -2.07 44.65
C LEU A 600 4.71 -2.56 45.88
N SER A 601 4.38 -3.84 46.00
CA SER A 601 3.65 -4.40 47.15
C SER A 601 4.51 -4.33 48.40
N LYS A 602 3.84 -4.05 49.54
CA LYS A 602 4.44 -4.14 50.87
C LYS A 602 4.35 -5.55 51.49
N ASP A 603 3.59 -6.44 50.87
CA ASP A 603 3.40 -7.81 51.31
C ASP A 603 4.51 -8.70 50.70
N ASN A 604 5.33 -9.27 51.55
CA ASN A 604 6.48 -10.09 51.17
C ASN A 604 6.20 -11.61 51.24
N THR A 605 4.95 -12.02 51.44
CA THR A 605 4.58 -13.44 51.54
C THR A 605 4.19 -14.01 50.17
N ASN A 606 4.89 -15.04 49.72
CA ASN A 606 4.64 -15.83 48.51
C ASN A 606 5.01 -15.19 47.15
N LEU A 607 6.25 -14.82 46.98
CA LEU A 607 6.74 -14.47 45.63
C LEU A 607 7.30 -15.70 44.92
N ASP A 608 6.71 -16.05 43.79
CA ASP A 608 7.27 -17.05 42.86
C ASP A 608 8.05 -16.34 41.72
N ILE A 609 9.29 -15.91 42.02
CA ILE A 609 10.20 -15.33 41.02
C ILE A 609 10.46 -16.33 39.89
N VAL A 610 10.48 -17.62 40.20
CA VAL A 610 10.66 -18.68 39.22
C VAL A 610 9.50 -18.71 38.21
N HIS A 611 8.27 -18.40 38.68
CA HIS A 611 7.11 -18.27 37.81
C HIS A 611 7.30 -17.14 36.80
N PHE A 612 7.73 -15.95 37.22
CA PHE A 612 7.99 -14.83 36.32
C PHE A 612 9.11 -15.12 35.34
N ALA A 613 10.21 -15.73 35.80
CA ALA A 613 11.32 -16.11 34.92
C ALA A 613 10.90 -17.15 33.87
N LYS A 614 10.08 -18.15 34.25
CA LYS A 614 9.52 -19.13 33.31
C LYS A 614 8.54 -18.47 32.32
N SER A 615 7.66 -17.58 32.79
CA SER A 615 6.74 -16.86 31.94
C SER A 615 7.48 -16.01 30.90
N TRP A 616 8.53 -15.30 31.33
CA TRP A 616 9.36 -14.51 30.44
C TRP A 616 10.11 -15.39 29.41
N SER A 617 10.68 -16.49 29.83
CA SER A 617 11.34 -17.45 28.96
C SER A 617 10.39 -18.01 27.89
N ALA A 618 9.14 -18.30 28.25
CA ALA A 618 8.11 -18.73 27.31
C ALA A 618 7.74 -17.63 26.31
N ILE A 619 7.61 -16.37 26.77
CA ILE A 619 7.32 -15.20 25.91
C ILE A 619 8.44 -14.96 24.90
N GLU A 620 9.70 -15.09 25.29
CA GLU A 620 10.86 -14.96 24.40
C GLU A 620 10.99 -16.12 23.41
N GLY A 621 10.17 -17.15 23.54
CA GLY A 621 10.13 -18.28 22.59
C GLY A 621 11.15 -19.38 22.89
N VAL A 622 11.82 -19.34 24.04
CA VAL A 622 12.72 -20.42 24.47
C VAL A 622 11.94 -21.72 24.64
N ASP A 623 10.72 -21.65 25.20
CA ASP A 623 9.81 -22.77 25.41
C ASP A 623 8.78 -22.96 24.28
N LYS A 624 9.02 -22.42 23.08
CA LYS A 624 8.20 -22.59 21.87
C LYS A 624 6.74 -22.16 22.00
N ASN A 625 6.50 -20.91 22.37
CA ASN A 625 5.14 -20.35 22.27
C ASN A 625 4.78 -20.07 20.81
N ASP A 626 3.97 -20.93 20.21
CA ASP A 626 3.57 -20.86 18.78
C ASP A 626 2.74 -19.61 18.46
N GLU A 627 2.06 -19.00 19.45
CA GLU A 627 1.26 -17.79 19.25
C GLU A 627 2.10 -16.56 18.92
N HIS A 628 3.36 -16.52 19.34
CA HIS A 628 4.30 -15.42 19.10
C HIS A 628 5.19 -15.66 17.87
N ARG A 629 4.94 -16.73 17.13
CA ARG A 629 5.81 -17.20 16.04
C ARG A 629 5.09 -17.25 14.71
N PHE A 630 5.87 -17.18 13.64
CA PHE A 630 5.39 -17.26 12.27
C PHE A 630 6.41 -17.91 11.35
N ASP A 631 5.91 -18.49 10.27
CA ASP A 631 6.72 -19.15 9.25
C ASP A 631 7.35 -18.12 8.31
N ILE A 632 8.59 -18.42 7.87
CA ILE A 632 9.25 -17.70 6.79
C ILE A 632 9.93 -18.68 5.84
N LEU A 633 10.04 -18.30 4.57
CA LEU A 633 10.95 -18.90 3.62
C LEU A 633 12.18 -18.00 3.45
N ARG A 634 13.35 -18.61 3.40
CA ARG A 634 14.60 -17.93 3.07
C ARG A 634 15.22 -18.57 1.84
N GLY A 635 15.92 -17.74 1.08
CA GLY A 635 16.60 -18.18 -0.13
C GLY A 635 15.77 -18.08 -1.39
N MET A 636 16.39 -18.41 -2.51
CA MET A 636 15.84 -18.41 -3.86
C MET A 636 16.35 -19.64 -4.60
N GLY A 637 15.60 -20.13 -5.59
CA GLY A 637 16.04 -21.24 -6.42
C GLY A 637 16.13 -22.56 -5.66
N SER A 638 17.35 -23.15 -5.53
CA SER A 638 17.58 -24.44 -4.86
C SER A 638 17.68 -24.32 -3.35
N ASP A 639 17.92 -23.12 -2.82
CA ASP A 639 18.34 -22.90 -1.43
C ASP A 639 17.19 -22.44 -0.53
N ILE A 640 15.95 -22.70 -0.96
CA ILE A 640 14.76 -22.33 -0.20
C ILE A 640 14.64 -23.21 1.05
N THR A 641 14.63 -22.57 2.21
CA THR A 641 14.47 -23.21 3.52
C THR A 641 13.32 -22.60 4.31
N LEU A 642 12.48 -23.48 4.88
CA LEU A 642 11.45 -23.07 5.85
C LEU A 642 12.08 -22.89 7.22
N SER A 643 11.84 -21.79 7.87
CA SER A 643 12.18 -21.57 9.27
C SER A 643 11.04 -20.87 10.01
N VAL A 644 11.11 -20.87 11.33
CA VAL A 644 10.12 -20.20 12.19
C VAL A 644 10.82 -19.07 12.92
N GLN A 645 10.20 -17.91 12.93
CA GLN A 645 10.71 -16.71 13.59
C GLN A 645 9.79 -16.28 14.73
N THR A 646 10.35 -15.60 15.71
CA THR A 646 9.59 -14.99 16.81
C THR A 646 9.46 -13.50 16.60
N ALA A 647 8.26 -12.96 16.73
CA ALA A 647 8.00 -11.53 16.64
C ALA A 647 8.79 -10.73 17.69
N LYS A 648 9.17 -9.49 17.36
CA LYS A 648 9.95 -8.61 18.26
C LYS A 648 9.26 -7.25 18.49
N PRO A 649 8.08 -7.21 19.10
CA PRO A 649 7.47 -5.95 19.51
C PRO A 649 8.20 -5.35 20.73
N ALA A 650 8.17 -4.03 20.87
CA ALA A 650 8.72 -3.27 22.01
C ALA A 650 10.12 -3.72 22.45
N ALA A 651 10.99 -3.95 21.44
CA ALA A 651 12.28 -4.62 21.69
C ALA A 651 13.30 -3.73 22.40
N GLU A 652 13.16 -2.41 22.33
CA GLU A 652 14.08 -1.45 22.95
C GLU A 652 13.55 -0.93 24.31
N SER A 653 12.26 -1.06 24.60
CA SER A 653 11.66 -0.60 25.85
C SER A 653 11.27 -1.75 26.78
N LEU A 654 10.22 -2.48 26.40
CA LEU A 654 9.57 -3.45 27.29
C LEU A 654 10.43 -4.70 27.53
N LYS A 655 11.15 -5.18 26.50
CA LYS A 655 12.03 -6.32 26.65
C LYS A 655 13.12 -6.09 27.69
N PRO A 656 13.98 -5.07 27.57
CA PRO A 656 15.02 -4.82 28.61
C PRO A 656 14.43 -4.40 29.95
N PHE A 657 13.21 -3.87 29.97
CA PHE A 657 12.53 -3.55 31.23
C PHE A 657 12.12 -4.80 32.01
N ILE A 658 11.61 -5.83 31.34
CA ILE A 658 11.25 -7.10 31.99
C ILE A 658 12.51 -7.78 32.55
N ASP A 659 13.62 -7.75 31.82
CA ASP A 659 14.91 -8.26 32.30
C ASP A 659 15.35 -7.52 33.58
N TRP A 660 15.21 -6.18 33.61
CA TRP A 660 15.49 -5.35 34.79
C TRP A 660 14.54 -5.67 35.96
N LEU A 661 13.24 -5.87 35.68
CA LEU A 661 12.25 -6.21 36.74
C LEU A 661 12.58 -7.53 37.42
N LEU A 662 13.04 -8.54 36.70
CA LEU A 662 13.48 -9.81 37.29
C LEU A 662 14.61 -9.60 38.28
N ILE A 663 15.61 -8.79 37.92
CA ILE A 663 16.74 -8.46 38.79
C ILE A 663 16.25 -7.69 40.03
N ALA A 664 15.42 -6.66 39.85
CA ALA A 664 14.89 -5.85 40.95
C ALA A 664 14.03 -6.66 41.93
N LEU A 665 13.24 -7.62 41.44
CA LEU A 665 12.48 -8.53 42.27
C LEU A 665 13.39 -9.49 43.02
N GLU A 666 14.43 -10.04 42.41
CA GLU A 666 15.42 -10.87 43.05
C GLU A 666 16.14 -10.13 44.20
N GLU A 667 16.54 -8.87 43.96
CA GLU A 667 17.17 -8.02 44.99
C GLU A 667 16.23 -7.68 46.16
N LYS A 668 14.95 -7.41 45.90
CA LYS A 668 13.95 -7.07 46.89
C LYS A 668 13.67 -8.23 47.86
N TYR A 669 13.79 -9.48 47.40
CA TYR A 669 13.40 -10.68 48.14
C TYR A 669 14.58 -11.56 48.59
N LYS A 670 15.83 -11.11 48.35
CA LYS A 670 17.04 -11.59 49.02
C LYS A 670 17.14 -11.04 50.45
#